data_1f807f7e0f85c6086bbb133a97bbd641
#
_entry.id   1f807f7e0f85c6086bbb133a97bbd641
#
_cell.length_a   1.000
_cell.length_b   1.000
_cell.length_c   1.000
_cell.angle_alpha   90.00
_cell.angle_beta   90.00
_cell.angle_gamma   90.00
#
_symmetry.space_group_name_H-M   'P 1'
#
loop_
_entity.id
_entity.type
_entity.pdbx_description
1 polymer ?
#
loop_
_entity_poly.entity_id
_entity_poly.type
_entity_poly.pdbx_seq_one_letter_code
_entity_poly.pdbx_strand_id
1 'polypeptide(L)'
;MLRKLKLYLIKPSKYDDDGYVIRYWRGVLPSNTLVTLDALTADSVARRALGDIRIETHLLDDSVQCIPVGRICRASRSPHVKAAVMLVGVQTNQFPRAADLARQFRRAGVEVWIGGFHVSGMLAMFPQVSPEIQELLDLGVTVVKGEVEHRWDELLRDLVNGAAQPLYDFIADPPSLLDAPLPRINRSYLRRFVYSDGGTLDCGRGCPFDCSFCCIINVQGRKMRYRDPQAVLQALRENYRKSGTHYYFFTDDNFARNKHWEAIFDGLIQLRESEGLPLTFMMQADVLSYRIPNFIEKARRAGCSQVFLGIESINADNLKASGKRQNSLEAFRKLTAAWHSAEVSTHAAYIIGFPHDTLESVRADLRFLSNELQVEQASFFMLGPLPGSRDHCKLVNTGQPLDPDYNRYDSFHAAMPHPNMSAEEWFSLYRECWRTFYSFENMRAILSRVPAKNYWSVFLNFIWYKSAAEIEGEHPMIAGFWRIKERRARRPGYPVAGRWAHFTAQLREKTRQLRQWVALLVEMEELWLQTRPPTRLEQRLLEDLQRLREREAEWATSFRLPELPTANIVELRRGLHDWTNTVLPAILQQRREALGASLSPLRERLTLPPINAETGFLSLWSRIPADLRDWIMRVEKHMQSVSASRRSLDWFWLQQWHHLRRGRFWRVRPAKATANLTRDLVLTFRFAWALLSGSGRTAMNR
;
A
#
# COMPACT_ATOMS: atom_id res chain seq x y z
N MET A 1 41.58 -27.43 -1.81
CA MET A 1 40.34 -27.58 -2.61
C MET A 1 39.23 -26.72 -1.99
N LEU A 2 38.47 -25.99 -2.78
CA LEU A 2 37.32 -25.24 -2.31
C LEU A 2 36.23 -26.19 -1.82
N ARG A 3 35.68 -25.96 -0.63
CA ARG A 3 34.64 -26.82 -0.03
C ARG A 3 33.31 -26.12 0.08
N LYS A 4 33.32 -24.78 0.08
CA LYS A 4 32.13 -23.99 0.37
C LYS A 4 32.09 -22.67 -0.41
N LEU A 5 30.96 -22.38 -1.02
CA LEU A 5 30.61 -21.09 -1.59
C LEU A 5 29.61 -20.37 -0.65
N LYS A 6 29.98 -19.20 -0.14
CA LYS A 6 29.06 -18.29 0.54
C LYS A 6 28.63 -17.20 -0.40
N LEU A 7 27.35 -17.23 -0.77
CA LEU A 7 26.76 -16.31 -1.70
C LEU A 7 25.91 -15.26 -0.95
N TYR A 8 26.35 -14.02 -0.96
CA TYR A 8 25.66 -12.91 -0.33
C TYR A 8 24.88 -12.13 -1.39
N LEU A 9 23.56 -12.40 -1.49
CA LEU A 9 22.64 -11.68 -2.36
C LEU A 9 22.20 -10.41 -1.63
N ILE A 10 22.63 -9.24 -2.11
CA ILE A 10 22.35 -7.95 -1.48
C ILE A 10 21.49 -7.11 -2.39
N LYS A 11 20.27 -6.79 -1.95
CA LYS A 11 19.49 -5.69 -2.52
C LYS A 11 19.93 -4.40 -1.85
N PRO A 12 20.59 -3.48 -2.53
CA PRO A 12 20.99 -2.21 -1.95
C PRO A 12 19.78 -1.34 -1.66
N SER A 13 19.89 -0.46 -0.66
CA SER A 13 18.97 0.66 -0.46
C SER A 13 19.45 1.88 -1.25
N LYS A 14 18.88 3.05 -0.98
CA LYS A 14 19.37 4.36 -1.46
C LYS A 14 19.78 5.22 -0.28
N TYR A 15 20.35 6.40 -0.56
CA TYR A 15 20.62 7.40 0.46
C TYR A 15 19.45 8.39 0.57
N ASP A 16 19.26 8.99 1.76
CA ASP A 16 18.45 10.19 1.91
C ASP A 16 19.27 11.45 1.56
N ASP A 17 18.62 12.62 1.55
CA ASP A 17 19.27 13.89 1.21
C ASP A 17 20.35 14.29 2.22
N ASP A 18 20.27 13.78 3.46
CA ASP A 18 21.32 13.93 4.47
C ASP A 18 22.49 12.96 4.27
N GLY A 19 22.41 12.05 3.31
CA GLY A 19 23.39 11.01 3.01
C GLY A 19 23.34 9.76 3.90
N TYR A 20 22.30 9.57 4.70
CA TYR A 20 22.09 8.31 5.42
C TYR A 20 21.47 7.25 4.53
N VAL A 21 21.90 5.99 4.70
CA VAL A 21 21.22 4.86 4.06
C VAL A 21 19.79 4.78 4.56
N ILE A 22 18.81 4.72 3.63
CA ILE A 22 17.40 4.55 3.98
C ILE A 22 17.20 3.14 4.50
N ARG A 23 16.79 3.05 5.76
CA ARG A 23 16.56 1.77 6.42
C ARG A 23 15.39 1.87 7.40
N TYR A 24 14.58 0.81 7.46
CA TYR A 24 13.40 0.72 8.32
C TYR A 24 13.47 -0.48 9.25
N TRP A 25 12.81 -0.37 10.40
CA TRP A 25 12.63 -1.51 11.30
C TRP A 25 11.81 -2.62 10.66
N ARG A 26 10.79 -2.23 9.86
CA ARG A 26 9.99 -3.14 9.03
C ARG A 26 9.81 -2.55 7.64
N GLY A 27 10.10 -3.35 6.62
CA GLY A 27 9.72 -3.04 5.24
C GLY A 27 8.25 -3.36 4.98
N VAL A 28 7.78 -2.97 3.82
CA VAL A 28 6.42 -3.32 3.36
C VAL A 28 6.48 -4.35 2.25
N LEU A 29 7.23 -4.09 1.20
CA LEU A 29 7.34 -4.96 0.03
C LEU A 29 8.68 -5.71 0.02
N PRO A 30 8.68 -7.06 0.08
CA PRO A 30 9.90 -7.84 -0.09
C PRO A 30 10.38 -7.79 -1.55
N SER A 31 11.68 -8.02 -1.75
CA SER A 31 12.28 -8.04 -3.08
C SER A 31 12.00 -9.36 -3.80
N ASN A 32 11.31 -9.31 -4.95
CA ASN A 32 11.12 -10.47 -5.81
C ASN A 32 12.46 -11.01 -6.35
N THR A 33 13.39 -10.12 -6.70
CA THR A 33 14.73 -10.52 -7.19
C THR A 33 15.50 -11.37 -6.17
N LEU A 34 15.48 -10.99 -4.88
CA LEU A 34 16.16 -11.76 -3.83
C LEU A 34 15.58 -13.17 -3.70
N VAL A 35 14.26 -13.31 -3.67
CA VAL A 35 13.61 -14.63 -3.50
C VAL A 35 13.68 -15.48 -4.78
N THR A 36 13.75 -14.85 -5.96
CA THR A 36 13.98 -15.55 -7.24
C THR A 36 15.39 -16.12 -7.28
N LEU A 37 16.42 -15.33 -6.98
CA LEU A 37 17.81 -15.80 -6.98
C LEU A 37 18.09 -16.83 -5.88
N ASP A 38 17.41 -16.74 -4.73
CA ASP A 38 17.41 -17.79 -3.70
C ASP A 38 16.84 -19.11 -4.24
N ALA A 39 15.74 -19.02 -5.00
CA ALA A 39 15.12 -20.18 -5.64
C ALA A 39 16.03 -20.83 -6.71
N LEU A 40 16.64 -20.03 -7.58
CA LEU A 40 17.62 -20.50 -8.58
C LEU A 40 18.81 -21.18 -7.91
N THR A 41 19.33 -20.56 -6.84
CA THR A 41 20.46 -21.14 -6.09
C THR A 41 20.07 -22.46 -5.42
N ALA A 42 18.88 -22.53 -4.85
CA ALA A 42 18.40 -23.76 -4.21
C ALA A 42 18.15 -24.89 -5.22
N ASP A 43 17.71 -24.56 -6.42
CA ASP A 43 17.58 -25.50 -7.52
C ASP A 43 18.96 -26.01 -7.99
N SER A 44 19.94 -25.12 -8.15
CA SER A 44 21.32 -25.49 -8.45
C SER A 44 21.91 -26.44 -7.39
N VAL A 45 21.62 -26.21 -6.11
CA VAL A 45 22.02 -27.10 -5.00
C VAL A 45 21.34 -28.46 -5.12
N ALA A 46 20.04 -28.50 -5.40
CA ALA A 46 19.27 -29.74 -5.53
C ALA A 46 19.78 -30.62 -6.69
N ARG A 47 20.16 -29.99 -7.81
CA ARG A 47 20.75 -30.66 -8.99
C ARG A 47 22.25 -30.94 -8.86
N ARG A 48 22.89 -30.53 -7.77
CA ARG A 48 24.33 -30.60 -7.57
C ARG A 48 25.17 -29.96 -8.71
N ALA A 49 24.73 -28.79 -9.19
CA ALA A 49 25.30 -28.12 -10.36
C ALA A 49 26.80 -27.76 -10.19
N LEU A 50 27.28 -27.62 -8.95
CA LEU A 50 28.69 -27.42 -8.57
C LEU A 50 29.37 -28.66 -7.94
N GLY A 51 28.84 -29.87 -8.16
CA GLY A 51 29.33 -31.07 -7.56
C GLY A 51 29.27 -31.05 -6.03
N ASP A 52 30.38 -31.32 -5.35
CA ASP A 52 30.46 -31.43 -3.87
C ASP A 52 30.64 -30.09 -3.15
N ILE A 53 30.64 -28.97 -3.89
CA ILE A 53 30.80 -27.66 -3.26
C ILE A 53 29.47 -27.27 -2.59
N ARG A 54 29.50 -27.09 -1.28
CA ARG A 54 28.37 -26.65 -0.49
C ARG A 54 28.09 -25.16 -0.74
N ILE A 55 26.89 -24.83 -1.23
CA ILE A 55 26.44 -23.44 -1.40
C ILE A 55 25.65 -23.02 -0.15
N GLU A 56 26.01 -21.86 0.41
CA GLU A 56 25.28 -21.20 1.52
C GLU A 56 24.84 -19.81 1.07
N THR A 57 23.54 -19.61 0.90
CA THR A 57 22.95 -18.35 0.42
C THR A 57 22.53 -17.47 1.60
N HIS A 58 22.85 -16.19 1.53
CA HIS A 58 22.47 -15.16 2.48
C HIS A 58 21.69 -14.05 1.77
N LEU A 59 20.41 -13.88 2.11
CA LEU A 59 19.58 -12.81 1.59
C LEU A 59 19.72 -11.58 2.47
N LEU A 60 20.17 -10.48 1.90
CA LEU A 60 20.43 -9.23 2.60
C LEU A 60 19.71 -8.08 1.88
N ASP A 61 18.70 -7.51 2.53
CA ASP A 61 17.99 -6.33 2.03
C ASP A 61 18.41 -5.11 2.86
N ASP A 62 19.19 -4.20 2.27
CA ASP A 62 19.77 -3.03 2.95
C ASP A 62 18.69 -2.02 3.40
N SER A 63 17.44 -2.15 2.91
CA SER A 63 16.34 -1.33 3.36
C SER A 63 15.72 -1.74 4.71
N VAL A 64 16.03 -2.98 5.19
CA VAL A 64 15.48 -3.52 6.45
C VAL A 64 16.53 -4.13 7.36
N GLN A 65 17.80 -4.16 6.95
CA GLN A 65 18.89 -4.67 7.78
C GLN A 65 20.24 -4.05 7.40
N CYS A 66 21.13 -3.92 8.37
CA CYS A 66 22.49 -3.48 8.11
C CYS A 66 23.28 -4.57 7.36
N ILE A 67 24.01 -4.17 6.32
CA ILE A 67 24.90 -5.07 5.61
C ILE A 67 26.14 -5.34 6.46
N PRO A 68 26.43 -6.59 6.85
CA PRO A 68 27.51 -6.91 7.76
C PRO A 68 28.87 -7.00 7.02
N VAL A 69 29.33 -5.87 6.43
CA VAL A 69 30.53 -5.81 5.58
C VAL A 69 31.72 -6.50 6.22
N GLY A 70 32.06 -6.16 7.48
CA GLY A 70 33.19 -6.74 8.17
C GLY A 70 33.12 -8.27 8.39
N ARG A 71 31.91 -8.84 8.53
CA ARG A 71 31.67 -10.28 8.62
C ARG A 71 31.89 -10.95 7.28
N ILE A 72 31.38 -10.33 6.20
CA ILE A 72 31.54 -10.82 4.82
C ILE A 72 33.04 -10.84 4.44
N CYS A 73 33.73 -9.74 4.69
CA CYS A 73 35.19 -9.64 4.42
C CYS A 73 36.03 -10.64 5.23
N ARG A 74 35.60 -10.98 6.45
CA ARG A 74 36.29 -12.05 7.22
C ARG A 74 36.02 -13.44 6.64
N ALA A 75 34.84 -13.69 6.14
CA ALA A 75 34.47 -14.96 5.53
C ALA A 75 35.27 -15.24 4.24
N SER A 76 35.63 -14.20 3.46
CA SER A 76 36.43 -14.35 2.24
C SER A 76 37.90 -14.72 2.47
N ARG A 77 38.40 -14.56 3.70
CA ARG A 77 39.79 -14.88 4.05
C ARG A 77 40.06 -16.37 4.33
N SER A 78 39.00 -17.19 4.37
CA SER A 78 39.16 -18.63 4.64
C SER A 78 39.56 -19.36 3.36
N PRO A 79 40.63 -20.17 3.37
CA PRO A 79 41.19 -20.84 2.18
C PRO A 79 40.24 -21.88 1.56
N HIS A 80 39.28 -22.38 2.35
CA HIS A 80 38.30 -23.38 1.89
C HIS A 80 36.92 -22.80 1.58
N VAL A 81 36.75 -21.47 1.73
CA VAL A 81 35.50 -20.78 1.53
C VAL A 81 35.67 -19.66 0.50
N LYS A 82 34.96 -19.74 -0.58
CA LYS A 82 34.80 -18.59 -1.48
C LYS A 82 33.57 -17.78 -1.02
N ALA A 83 33.78 -16.51 -0.72
CA ALA A 83 32.69 -15.58 -0.42
C ALA A 83 32.55 -14.62 -1.59
N ALA A 84 31.36 -14.52 -2.13
CA ALA A 84 31.01 -13.58 -3.21
C ALA A 84 29.80 -12.72 -2.82
N VAL A 85 29.85 -11.47 -3.20
CA VAL A 85 28.76 -10.50 -3.04
C VAL A 85 28.11 -10.26 -4.39
N MET A 86 26.79 -10.43 -4.47
CA MET A 86 26.00 -10.07 -5.63
C MET A 86 25.05 -8.93 -5.26
N LEU A 87 25.25 -7.77 -5.84
CA LEU A 87 24.39 -6.59 -5.75
C LEU A 87 23.28 -6.74 -6.80
N VAL A 88 22.08 -7.11 -6.33
CA VAL A 88 21.02 -7.63 -7.20
C VAL A 88 19.83 -6.72 -7.29
N GLY A 89 19.17 -6.70 -8.46
CA GLY A 89 17.98 -5.92 -8.71
C GLY A 89 18.20 -4.40 -8.55
N VAL A 90 19.41 -3.93 -8.85
CA VAL A 90 19.82 -2.54 -8.61
C VAL A 90 19.05 -1.60 -9.51
N GLN A 91 18.19 -0.77 -8.91
CA GLN A 91 17.51 0.32 -9.57
C GLN A 91 18.39 1.58 -9.64
N THR A 92 18.01 2.55 -10.45
CA THR A 92 18.83 3.74 -10.67
C THR A 92 19.12 4.50 -9.37
N ASN A 93 18.12 4.74 -8.54
CA ASN A 93 18.30 5.42 -7.26
C ASN A 93 19.10 4.61 -6.21
N GLN A 94 19.27 3.32 -6.42
CA GLN A 94 20.05 2.43 -5.56
C GLN A 94 21.50 2.28 -6.04
N PHE A 95 21.78 2.66 -7.28
CA PHE A 95 23.09 2.45 -7.90
C PHE A 95 24.23 3.17 -7.13
N PRO A 96 24.13 4.42 -6.66
CA PRO A 96 25.18 5.04 -5.87
C PRO A 96 25.53 4.24 -4.60
N ARG A 97 24.52 3.70 -3.91
CA ARG A 97 24.75 2.84 -2.74
C ARG A 97 25.38 1.50 -3.12
N ALA A 98 24.94 0.90 -4.23
CA ALA A 98 25.54 -0.32 -4.76
C ALA A 98 27.02 -0.13 -5.11
N ALA A 99 27.36 0.95 -5.80
CA ALA A 99 28.73 1.28 -6.16
C ALA A 99 29.64 1.47 -4.92
N ASP A 100 29.13 2.15 -3.89
CA ASP A 100 29.86 2.31 -2.63
C ASP A 100 30.09 0.99 -1.89
N LEU A 101 29.11 0.09 -1.88
CA LEU A 101 29.27 -1.26 -1.35
C LEU A 101 30.30 -2.06 -2.18
N ALA A 102 30.22 -1.96 -3.51
CA ALA A 102 31.16 -2.62 -4.42
C ALA A 102 32.60 -2.19 -4.14
N ARG A 103 32.86 -0.87 -4.05
CA ARG A 103 34.17 -0.30 -3.70
C ARG A 103 34.69 -0.82 -2.35
N GLN A 104 33.82 -0.89 -1.33
CA GLN A 104 34.18 -1.38 -0.01
C GLN A 104 34.59 -2.87 -0.03
N PHE A 105 33.82 -3.72 -0.71
CA PHE A 105 34.10 -5.14 -0.81
C PHE A 105 35.31 -5.43 -1.68
N ARG A 106 35.46 -4.74 -2.83
CA ARG A 106 36.66 -4.93 -3.71
C ARG A 106 37.95 -4.52 -3.03
N ARG A 107 37.94 -3.40 -2.28
CA ARG A 107 39.12 -3.01 -1.45
C ARG A 107 39.51 -4.05 -0.41
N ALA A 108 38.56 -4.86 0.04
CA ALA A 108 38.77 -5.94 0.98
C ALA A 108 39.11 -7.29 0.29
N GLY A 109 39.26 -7.33 -1.04
CA GLY A 109 39.54 -8.53 -1.82
C GLY A 109 38.33 -9.48 -1.99
N VAL A 110 37.13 -9.03 -1.72
CA VAL A 110 35.90 -9.82 -1.94
C VAL A 110 35.48 -9.70 -3.41
N GLU A 111 35.09 -10.80 -4.00
CA GLU A 111 34.54 -10.83 -5.35
C GLU A 111 33.12 -10.23 -5.36
N VAL A 112 32.86 -9.30 -6.29
CA VAL A 112 31.62 -8.53 -6.37
C VAL A 112 31.04 -8.60 -7.76
N TRP A 113 29.74 -8.89 -7.83
CA TRP A 113 28.94 -8.89 -9.04
C TRP A 113 27.80 -7.87 -8.88
N ILE A 114 27.38 -7.21 -9.97
CA ILE A 114 26.29 -6.26 -9.98
C ILE A 114 25.35 -6.50 -11.17
N GLY A 115 24.06 -6.49 -10.92
CA GLY A 115 23.00 -6.63 -11.94
C GLY A 115 21.72 -5.92 -11.53
N GLY A 116 20.89 -5.59 -12.50
CA GLY A 116 19.61 -4.94 -12.28
C GLY A 116 19.28 -3.90 -13.35
N PHE A 117 18.17 -3.19 -13.14
CA PHE A 117 17.64 -2.28 -14.16
C PHE A 117 18.59 -1.14 -14.54
N HIS A 118 19.35 -0.58 -13.59
CA HIS A 118 20.27 0.53 -13.91
C HIS A 118 21.35 0.10 -14.92
N VAL A 119 22.16 -0.91 -14.53
CA VAL A 119 23.26 -1.36 -15.41
C VAL A 119 22.74 -1.95 -16.71
N SER A 120 21.66 -2.72 -16.67
CA SER A 120 21.03 -3.28 -17.88
C SER A 120 20.47 -2.20 -18.79
N GLY A 121 19.82 -1.20 -18.24
CA GLY A 121 19.22 -0.09 -18.98
C GLY A 121 20.26 0.80 -19.64
N MET A 122 21.32 1.18 -18.92
CA MET A 122 22.43 1.96 -19.48
C MET A 122 23.09 1.23 -20.64
N LEU A 123 23.47 -0.03 -20.43
CA LEU A 123 24.17 -0.83 -21.42
C LEU A 123 23.27 -1.26 -22.62
N ALA A 124 21.94 -1.24 -22.45
CA ALA A 124 21.01 -1.54 -23.54
C ALA A 124 20.76 -0.36 -24.46
N MET A 125 20.81 0.87 -23.92
CA MET A 125 20.41 2.08 -24.65
C MET A 125 21.58 2.86 -25.24
N PHE A 126 22.79 2.65 -24.75
CA PHE A 126 24.00 3.34 -25.21
C PHE A 126 25.04 2.36 -25.72
N PRO A 127 25.69 2.68 -26.87
CA PRO A 127 26.73 1.81 -27.44
C PRO A 127 28.03 1.82 -26.62
N GLN A 128 28.24 2.87 -25.82
CA GLN A 128 29.42 3.04 -24.98
C GLN A 128 29.06 2.76 -23.54
N VAL A 129 29.99 2.12 -22.81
CA VAL A 129 29.88 1.94 -21.36
C VAL A 129 29.97 3.31 -20.70
N SER A 130 29.03 3.59 -19.82
CA SER A 130 29.05 4.86 -19.09
C SER A 130 30.19 4.92 -18.07
N PRO A 131 30.73 6.13 -17.75
CA PRO A 131 31.89 6.26 -16.86
C PRO A 131 31.73 5.58 -15.51
N GLU A 132 30.55 5.64 -14.91
CA GLU A 132 30.27 5.03 -13.60
C GLU A 132 30.24 3.50 -13.66
N ILE A 133 29.83 2.88 -14.76
CA ILE A 133 29.88 1.43 -14.97
C ILE A 133 31.32 1.03 -15.31
N GLN A 134 32.04 1.82 -16.12
CA GLN A 134 33.45 1.57 -16.43
C GLN A 134 34.30 1.57 -15.17
N GLU A 135 34.08 2.51 -14.26
CA GLU A 135 34.76 2.53 -12.94
C GLU A 135 34.59 1.21 -12.18
N LEU A 136 33.37 0.64 -12.19
CA LEU A 136 33.12 -0.66 -11.53
C LEU A 136 33.86 -1.80 -12.23
N LEU A 137 33.90 -1.81 -13.56
CA LEU A 137 34.67 -2.79 -14.33
C LEU A 137 36.16 -2.70 -14.03
N ASP A 138 36.71 -1.48 -13.97
CA ASP A 138 38.13 -1.21 -13.66
C ASP A 138 38.49 -1.64 -12.22
N LEU A 139 37.52 -1.57 -11.29
CA LEU A 139 37.65 -2.12 -9.94
C LEU A 139 37.57 -3.68 -9.90
N GLY A 140 37.34 -4.33 -11.03
CA GLY A 140 37.17 -5.76 -11.13
C GLY A 140 35.81 -6.26 -10.61
N VAL A 141 34.77 -5.42 -10.68
CA VAL A 141 33.39 -5.85 -10.43
C VAL A 141 32.84 -6.50 -11.69
N THR A 142 32.27 -7.67 -11.57
CA THR A 142 31.57 -8.33 -12.69
C THR A 142 30.19 -7.70 -12.88
N VAL A 143 29.92 -7.23 -14.08
CA VAL A 143 28.63 -6.64 -14.46
C VAL A 143 27.78 -7.67 -15.20
N VAL A 144 26.51 -7.81 -14.79
CA VAL A 144 25.54 -8.71 -15.44
C VAL A 144 24.40 -7.90 -16.01
N LYS A 145 24.27 -7.91 -17.33
CA LYS A 145 23.24 -7.23 -18.11
C LYS A 145 22.17 -8.24 -18.54
N GLY A 146 20.91 -8.02 -18.13
CA GLY A 146 19.78 -8.89 -18.43
C GLY A 146 19.43 -9.86 -17.32
N GLU A 147 18.71 -10.92 -17.67
CA GLU A 147 18.14 -11.93 -16.77
C GLU A 147 18.97 -13.19 -16.77
N VAL A 148 19.02 -13.94 -15.66
CA VAL A 148 20.04 -14.98 -15.42
C VAL A 148 19.48 -16.40 -15.26
N GLU A 149 18.18 -16.62 -15.38
CA GLU A 149 17.52 -17.89 -15.05
C GLU A 149 18.21 -19.11 -15.68
N HIS A 150 18.44 -19.08 -16.99
CA HIS A 150 19.11 -20.20 -17.69
C HIS A 150 20.62 -20.18 -17.59
N ARG A 151 21.20 -19.08 -17.12
CA ARG A 151 22.65 -18.89 -17.04
C ARG A 151 23.20 -19.02 -15.61
N TRP A 152 22.31 -19.24 -14.62
CA TRP A 152 22.71 -19.18 -13.22
C TRP A 152 23.78 -20.19 -12.85
N ASP A 153 23.66 -21.43 -13.31
CA ASP A 153 24.67 -22.47 -13.08
C ASP A 153 26.01 -22.17 -13.75
N GLU A 154 26.00 -21.57 -14.93
CA GLU A 154 27.20 -21.10 -15.65
C GLU A 154 27.91 -20.01 -14.82
N LEU A 155 27.17 -18.98 -14.40
CA LEU A 155 27.68 -17.90 -13.58
C LEU A 155 28.27 -18.42 -12.26
N LEU A 156 27.63 -19.39 -11.62
CA LEU A 156 28.15 -20.01 -10.40
C LEU A 156 29.42 -20.83 -10.64
N ARG A 157 29.53 -21.53 -11.78
CA ARG A 157 30.76 -22.28 -12.15
C ARG A 157 31.91 -21.31 -12.43
N ASP A 158 31.67 -20.25 -13.20
CA ASP A 158 32.68 -19.25 -13.51
C ASP A 158 33.15 -18.56 -12.23
N LEU A 159 32.23 -18.23 -11.33
CA LEU A 159 32.53 -17.70 -10.00
C LEU A 159 33.45 -18.64 -9.22
N VAL A 160 33.12 -19.92 -9.12
CA VAL A 160 33.88 -20.91 -8.34
C VAL A 160 35.27 -21.13 -8.94
N ASN A 161 35.35 -21.23 -10.27
CA ASN A 161 36.60 -21.50 -10.98
C ASN A 161 37.50 -20.26 -11.14
N GLY A 162 37.03 -19.06 -10.76
CA GLY A 162 37.77 -17.83 -10.97
C GLY A 162 37.87 -17.42 -12.45
N ALA A 163 36.90 -17.87 -13.25
CA ALA A 163 36.81 -17.63 -14.69
C ALA A 163 35.74 -16.56 -15.04
N ALA A 164 35.33 -15.77 -14.04
CA ALA A 164 34.33 -14.73 -14.24
C ALA A 164 34.78 -13.70 -15.29
N GLN A 165 33.89 -13.43 -16.25
CA GLN A 165 34.09 -12.38 -17.25
C GLN A 165 33.80 -11.02 -16.62
N PRO A 166 34.41 -9.94 -17.07
CA PRO A 166 34.06 -8.59 -16.60
C PRO A 166 32.61 -8.21 -16.85
N LEU A 167 32.06 -8.62 -18.01
CA LEU A 167 30.69 -8.30 -18.44
C LEU A 167 30.02 -9.55 -19.04
N TYR A 168 28.85 -9.88 -18.53
CA TYR A 168 27.91 -10.82 -19.15
C TYR A 168 26.73 -10.07 -19.75
N ASP A 169 26.41 -10.34 -21.02
CA ASP A 169 25.29 -9.71 -21.73
C ASP A 169 24.25 -10.77 -22.16
N PHE A 170 23.11 -10.77 -21.52
CA PHE A 170 22.00 -11.70 -21.78
C PHE A 170 20.73 -11.01 -22.30
N ILE A 171 20.77 -9.71 -22.65
CA ILE A 171 19.58 -8.98 -23.12
C ILE A 171 19.10 -9.50 -24.48
N ALA A 172 20.01 -9.88 -25.37
CA ALA A 172 19.65 -10.38 -26.69
C ALA A 172 19.02 -11.78 -26.65
N ASP A 173 19.29 -12.56 -25.59
CA ASP A 173 18.79 -13.93 -25.39
C ASP A 173 18.08 -14.05 -24.02
N PRO A 174 16.92 -13.41 -23.84
CA PRO A 174 16.21 -13.46 -22.57
C PRO A 174 15.69 -14.89 -22.29
N PRO A 175 15.81 -15.36 -21.04
CA PRO A 175 15.48 -16.74 -20.68
C PRO A 175 14.00 -17.07 -20.87
N SER A 176 13.68 -18.32 -21.27
CA SER A 176 12.34 -18.86 -21.05
C SER A 176 12.03 -18.93 -19.56
N LEU A 177 10.79 -18.67 -19.18
CA LEU A 177 10.36 -18.77 -17.79
C LEU A 177 9.58 -20.06 -17.49
N LEU A 178 9.31 -20.89 -18.53
CA LEU A 178 8.47 -22.08 -18.38
C LEU A 178 9.03 -23.07 -17.35
N ASP A 179 10.34 -23.34 -17.43
CA ASP A 179 11.01 -24.29 -16.55
C ASP A 179 11.85 -23.60 -15.44
N ALA A 180 11.76 -22.27 -15.38
CA ALA A 180 12.55 -21.52 -14.38
C ALA A 180 11.95 -21.70 -12.97
N PRO A 181 12.79 -21.95 -11.94
CA PRO A 181 12.34 -22.04 -10.57
C PRO A 181 11.54 -20.81 -10.13
N LEU A 182 10.43 -21.05 -9.43
CA LEU A 182 9.57 -19.99 -8.90
C LEU A 182 10.12 -19.42 -7.60
N PRO A 183 9.86 -18.13 -7.31
CA PRO A 183 10.24 -17.51 -6.05
C PRO A 183 9.81 -18.33 -4.84
N ARG A 184 10.74 -18.57 -3.90
CA ARG A 184 10.51 -19.36 -2.70
C ARG A 184 10.24 -18.46 -1.50
N ILE A 185 9.31 -18.88 -0.66
CA ILE A 185 9.05 -18.20 0.61
C ILE A 185 10.20 -18.47 1.60
N ASN A 186 10.93 -17.42 1.92
CA ASN A 186 11.96 -17.45 2.94
C ASN A 186 11.44 -16.73 4.21
N ARG A 187 10.97 -17.50 5.19
CA ARG A 187 10.37 -16.95 6.43
C ARG A 187 11.34 -16.05 7.20
N SER A 188 12.64 -16.35 7.21
CA SER A 188 13.62 -15.54 7.94
C SER A 188 13.78 -14.15 7.31
N TYR A 189 13.66 -14.07 5.99
CA TYR A 189 13.63 -12.82 5.24
C TYR A 189 12.30 -12.07 5.44
N LEU A 190 11.16 -12.74 5.25
CA LEU A 190 9.82 -12.13 5.35
C LEU A 190 9.48 -11.59 6.75
N ARG A 191 10.04 -12.13 7.83
CA ARG A 191 9.87 -11.59 9.20
C ARG A 191 10.33 -10.14 9.36
N ARG A 192 11.08 -9.60 8.39
CA ARG A 192 11.51 -8.20 8.38
C ARG A 192 10.49 -7.27 7.75
N PHE A 193 9.38 -7.79 7.26
CA PHE A 193 8.31 -7.04 6.62
C PHE A 193 7.04 -7.07 7.46
N VAL A 194 6.18 -6.05 7.26
CA VAL A 194 4.91 -5.94 7.98
C VAL A 194 3.98 -7.08 7.59
N TYR A 195 3.89 -7.36 6.29
CA TYR A 195 3.14 -8.49 5.76
C TYR A 195 4.03 -9.73 5.68
N SER A 196 4.31 -10.32 6.85
CA SER A 196 5.19 -11.51 6.95
C SER A 196 4.56 -12.79 6.37
N ASP A 197 3.25 -12.78 6.13
CA ASP A 197 2.43 -13.81 5.49
C ASP A 197 2.15 -13.53 4.01
N GLY A 198 2.69 -12.43 3.49
CA GLY A 198 2.65 -12.05 2.08
C GLY A 198 3.86 -12.52 1.30
N GLY A 199 3.73 -12.61 -0.02
CA GLY A 199 4.80 -12.96 -0.95
C GLY A 199 4.75 -12.13 -2.22
N THR A 200 5.86 -12.17 -2.97
CA THR A 200 5.92 -11.68 -4.36
C THR A 200 6.09 -12.85 -5.29
N LEU A 201 5.52 -12.77 -6.49
CA LEU A 201 5.62 -13.80 -7.51
C LEU A 201 5.39 -13.16 -8.88
N ASP A 202 6.23 -13.51 -9.86
CA ASP A 202 6.00 -13.15 -11.25
C ASP A 202 5.41 -14.35 -12.00
N CYS A 203 4.31 -14.15 -12.71
CA CYS A 203 3.71 -15.14 -13.62
C CYS A 203 4.20 -14.95 -15.05
N GLY A 204 4.76 -13.79 -15.36
CA GLY A 204 5.34 -13.44 -16.63
C GLY A 204 6.18 -12.16 -16.55
N ARG A 205 6.96 -11.90 -17.61
CA ARG A 205 7.80 -10.71 -17.74
C ARG A 205 7.77 -10.16 -19.16
N GLY A 206 8.05 -8.85 -19.28
CA GLY A 206 7.98 -8.09 -20.51
C GLY A 206 6.63 -7.43 -20.70
N CYS A 207 6.55 -6.47 -21.63
CA CYS A 207 5.33 -5.72 -21.91
C CYS A 207 5.26 -5.36 -23.39
N PRO A 208 4.12 -5.62 -24.10
CA PRO A 208 4.02 -5.39 -25.54
C PRO A 208 3.84 -3.91 -25.92
N PHE A 209 3.57 -3.04 -24.94
CA PHE A 209 3.36 -1.60 -25.20
C PHE A 209 4.68 -0.86 -25.45
N ASP A 210 4.57 0.41 -25.83
CA ASP A 210 5.69 1.22 -26.31
C ASP A 210 5.79 2.58 -25.58
N CYS A 211 5.67 2.54 -24.25
CA CYS A 211 5.74 3.74 -23.44
C CYS A 211 7.17 4.31 -23.43
N SER A 212 7.34 5.60 -23.78
CA SER A 212 8.65 6.23 -23.93
C SER A 212 9.45 6.35 -22.63
N PHE A 213 8.75 6.54 -21.51
CA PHE A 213 9.33 6.68 -20.17
C PHE A 213 9.69 5.34 -19.51
N CYS A 214 9.21 4.22 -20.03
CA CYS A 214 9.35 2.91 -19.41
C CYS A 214 10.65 2.20 -19.83
N CYS A 215 11.39 1.69 -18.86
CA CYS A 215 12.62 0.92 -19.09
C CYS A 215 12.39 -0.59 -19.31
N ILE A 216 11.23 -1.12 -18.91
CA ILE A 216 10.90 -2.55 -18.96
C ILE A 216 11.07 -3.12 -20.37
N ILE A 217 10.52 -2.44 -21.37
CA ILE A 217 10.52 -2.90 -22.76
C ILE A 217 11.92 -3.04 -23.38
N ASN A 218 12.89 -2.29 -22.86
CA ASN A 218 14.27 -2.30 -23.34
C ASN A 218 15.19 -3.19 -22.48
N VAL A 219 14.77 -3.60 -21.30
CA VAL A 219 15.53 -4.45 -20.37
C VAL A 219 14.98 -5.89 -20.34
N GLN A 220 13.66 -6.05 -20.27
CA GLN A 220 13.01 -7.37 -20.24
C GLN A 220 12.38 -7.76 -21.60
N GLY A 221 12.27 -6.80 -22.51
CA GLY A 221 11.77 -7.03 -23.86
C GLY A 221 10.27 -6.76 -24.03
N ARG A 222 9.89 -6.63 -25.30
CA ARG A 222 8.48 -6.40 -25.72
C ARG A 222 7.70 -7.69 -25.91
N LYS A 223 8.37 -8.84 -26.04
CA LYS A 223 7.74 -10.15 -26.14
C LYS A 223 7.51 -10.68 -24.74
N MET A 224 6.24 -10.86 -24.39
CA MET A 224 5.87 -11.47 -23.11
C MET A 224 6.41 -12.89 -22.99
N ARG A 225 7.00 -13.23 -21.87
CA ARG A 225 7.45 -14.57 -21.49
C ARG A 225 6.67 -15.01 -20.25
N TYR A 226 6.37 -16.28 -20.13
CA TYR A 226 5.39 -16.79 -19.20
C TYR A 226 5.95 -17.95 -18.39
N ARG A 227 5.49 -18.07 -17.15
CA ARG A 227 5.68 -19.29 -16.36
C ARG A 227 4.60 -20.32 -16.68
N ASP A 228 4.91 -21.58 -16.42
CA ASP A 228 3.90 -22.63 -16.49
C ASP A 228 2.81 -22.42 -15.45
N PRO A 229 1.51 -22.36 -15.83
CA PRO A 229 0.41 -22.17 -14.91
C PRO A 229 0.36 -23.23 -13.79
N GLN A 230 0.65 -24.49 -14.10
CA GLN A 230 0.63 -25.57 -13.11
C GLN A 230 1.73 -25.40 -12.08
N ALA A 231 2.92 -24.99 -12.50
CA ALA A 231 4.03 -24.67 -11.60
C ALA A 231 3.69 -23.50 -10.69
N VAL A 232 3.05 -22.43 -11.21
CA VAL A 232 2.57 -21.29 -10.41
C VAL A 232 1.59 -21.76 -9.34
N LEU A 233 0.56 -22.51 -9.72
CA LEU A 233 -0.47 -23.00 -8.80
C LEU A 233 0.10 -23.94 -7.73
N GLN A 234 1.02 -24.82 -8.12
CA GLN A 234 1.70 -25.71 -7.20
C GLN A 234 2.56 -24.93 -6.19
N ALA A 235 3.28 -23.91 -6.64
CA ALA A 235 4.08 -23.05 -5.74
C ALA A 235 3.20 -22.31 -4.73
N LEU A 236 2.06 -21.76 -5.16
CA LEU A 236 1.11 -21.08 -4.27
C LEU A 236 0.53 -22.04 -3.21
N ARG A 237 0.14 -23.26 -3.63
CA ARG A 237 -0.35 -24.30 -2.74
C ARG A 237 0.70 -24.74 -1.71
N GLU A 238 1.93 -24.95 -2.17
CA GLU A 238 3.04 -25.33 -1.28
C GLU A 238 3.43 -24.22 -0.31
N ASN A 239 3.50 -22.99 -0.78
CA ASN A 239 3.81 -21.84 0.05
C ASN A 239 2.74 -21.66 1.15
N TYR A 240 1.45 -21.83 0.81
CA TYR A 240 0.39 -21.81 1.83
C TYR A 240 0.57 -22.93 2.86
N ARG A 241 0.77 -24.17 2.42
CA ARG A 241 0.94 -25.32 3.31
C ARG A 241 2.17 -25.22 4.20
N LYS A 242 3.30 -24.71 3.67
CA LYS A 242 4.58 -24.62 4.39
C LYS A 242 4.67 -23.38 5.31
N SER A 243 4.03 -22.28 4.93
CA SER A 243 4.24 -20.98 5.57
C SER A 243 2.96 -20.20 5.90
N GLY A 244 1.78 -20.66 5.46
CA GLY A 244 0.54 -19.90 5.61
C GLY A 244 0.46 -18.66 4.72
N THR A 245 1.37 -18.51 3.75
CA THR A 245 1.37 -17.38 2.83
C THR A 245 0.14 -17.42 1.94
N HIS A 246 -0.67 -16.37 2.02
CA HIS A 246 -1.97 -16.32 1.34
C HIS A 246 -2.20 -15.01 0.59
N TYR A 247 -1.40 -13.96 0.81
CA TYR A 247 -1.45 -12.73 0.03
C TYR A 247 -0.24 -12.63 -0.89
N TYR A 248 -0.48 -12.28 -2.16
CA TYR A 248 0.59 -12.13 -3.15
C TYR A 248 0.50 -10.80 -3.90
N PHE A 249 1.65 -10.19 -4.11
CA PHE A 249 1.82 -9.21 -5.17
C PHE A 249 2.35 -9.91 -6.42
N PHE A 250 1.53 -10.02 -7.45
CA PHE A 250 1.97 -10.47 -8.77
C PHE A 250 2.74 -9.34 -9.44
N THR A 251 4.04 -9.55 -9.58
CA THR A 251 5.00 -8.52 -10.02
C THR A 251 5.13 -8.42 -11.53
N ASP A 252 4.22 -9.04 -12.27
CA ASP A 252 4.13 -8.90 -13.72
C ASP A 252 3.92 -7.43 -14.10
N ASP A 253 4.65 -6.94 -15.10
CA ASP A 253 4.53 -5.56 -15.57
C ASP A 253 3.15 -5.27 -16.19
N ASN A 254 2.49 -6.32 -16.68
CA ASN A 254 1.14 -6.26 -17.22
C ASN A 254 0.50 -7.66 -17.27
N PHE A 255 -0.11 -8.07 -16.20
CA PHE A 255 -0.71 -9.41 -16.09
C PHE A 255 -1.81 -9.65 -17.14
N ALA A 256 -2.56 -8.61 -17.51
CA ALA A 256 -3.63 -8.71 -18.52
C ALA A 256 -3.13 -9.13 -19.91
N ARG A 257 -1.81 -9.09 -20.16
CA ARG A 257 -1.19 -9.52 -21.42
C ARG A 257 -0.50 -10.87 -21.31
N ASN A 258 -0.58 -11.54 -20.20
CA ASN A 258 -0.13 -12.91 -20.04
C ASN A 258 -1.11 -13.85 -20.77
N LYS A 259 -0.65 -14.57 -21.79
CA LYS A 259 -1.52 -15.47 -22.58
C LYS A 259 -2.11 -16.63 -21.76
N HIS A 260 -1.52 -16.94 -20.61
CA HIS A 260 -1.97 -17.98 -19.70
C HIS A 260 -2.80 -17.44 -18.53
N TRP A 261 -3.21 -16.17 -18.58
CA TRP A 261 -3.97 -15.53 -17.50
C TRP A 261 -5.21 -16.34 -17.08
N GLU A 262 -5.91 -16.89 -18.09
CA GLU A 262 -7.15 -17.64 -17.85
C GLU A 262 -6.88 -18.96 -17.11
N ALA A 263 -5.89 -19.73 -17.55
CA ALA A 263 -5.49 -20.97 -16.89
C ALA A 263 -5.00 -20.73 -15.45
N ILE A 264 -4.29 -19.62 -15.20
CA ILE A 264 -3.85 -19.22 -13.85
C ILE A 264 -5.07 -18.87 -12.99
N PHE A 265 -6.02 -18.08 -13.51
CA PHE A 265 -7.22 -17.71 -12.76
C PHE A 265 -8.13 -18.90 -12.48
N ASP A 266 -8.37 -19.76 -13.46
CA ASP A 266 -9.18 -20.98 -13.27
C ASP A 266 -8.56 -21.90 -12.20
N GLY A 267 -7.24 -22.07 -12.24
CA GLY A 267 -6.55 -22.81 -11.19
C GLY A 267 -6.62 -22.15 -9.81
N LEU A 268 -6.49 -20.82 -9.73
CA LEU A 268 -6.68 -20.08 -8.46
C LEU A 268 -8.11 -20.20 -7.93
N ILE A 269 -9.11 -20.14 -8.81
CA ILE A 269 -10.52 -20.37 -8.44
C ILE A 269 -10.67 -21.77 -7.84
N GLN A 270 -10.09 -22.79 -8.47
CA GLN A 270 -10.10 -24.15 -7.94
C GLN A 270 -9.44 -24.24 -6.58
N LEU A 271 -8.25 -23.63 -6.37
CA LEU A 271 -7.57 -23.61 -5.07
C LEU A 271 -8.43 -22.95 -3.98
N ARG A 272 -9.18 -21.90 -4.32
CA ARG A 272 -10.01 -21.15 -3.38
C ARG A 272 -11.34 -21.85 -3.11
N GLU A 273 -12.07 -22.21 -4.16
CA GLU A 273 -13.45 -22.69 -4.06
C GLU A 273 -13.50 -24.19 -3.72
N SER A 274 -12.57 -25.01 -4.25
CA SER A 274 -12.55 -26.45 -4.05
C SER A 274 -11.61 -26.91 -2.93
N GLU A 275 -10.41 -26.30 -2.80
CA GLU A 275 -9.44 -26.65 -1.77
C GLU A 275 -9.54 -25.76 -0.52
N GLY A 276 -10.35 -24.69 -0.55
CA GLY A 276 -10.57 -23.79 0.58
C GLY A 276 -9.37 -22.92 0.96
N LEU A 277 -8.40 -22.70 0.05
CA LEU A 277 -7.24 -21.86 0.32
C LEU A 277 -7.64 -20.37 0.24
N PRO A 278 -7.39 -19.55 1.28
CA PRO A 278 -7.80 -18.15 1.31
C PRO A 278 -6.84 -17.23 0.52
N LEU A 279 -6.44 -17.66 -0.67
CA LEU A 279 -5.48 -16.93 -1.50
C LEU A 279 -6.08 -15.61 -2.00
N THR A 280 -5.34 -14.53 -1.84
CA THR A 280 -5.67 -13.21 -2.38
C THR A 280 -4.44 -12.58 -3.03
N PHE A 281 -4.66 -11.69 -3.98
CA PHE A 281 -3.54 -11.05 -4.66
C PHE A 281 -3.87 -9.64 -5.17
N MET A 282 -2.81 -8.89 -5.41
CA MET A 282 -2.78 -7.66 -6.17
C MET A 282 -2.01 -7.90 -7.47
N MET A 283 -2.46 -7.30 -8.56
CA MET A 283 -1.77 -7.37 -9.87
C MET A 283 -1.77 -6.03 -10.58
N GLN A 284 -0.93 -5.92 -11.62
CA GLN A 284 -0.89 -4.78 -12.52
C GLN A 284 -1.60 -5.11 -13.84
N ALA A 285 -2.42 -4.20 -14.34
CA ALA A 285 -3.15 -4.37 -15.59
C ALA A 285 -3.20 -3.06 -16.39
N ASP A 286 -3.16 -3.17 -17.71
CA ASP A 286 -3.35 -2.00 -18.57
C ASP A 286 -4.82 -1.59 -18.69
N VAL A 287 -5.02 -0.39 -19.24
CA VAL A 287 -6.34 0.24 -19.34
C VAL A 287 -7.33 -0.56 -20.20
N LEU A 288 -6.86 -1.34 -21.16
CA LEU A 288 -7.73 -2.15 -22.03
C LEU A 288 -8.12 -3.52 -21.43
N SER A 289 -7.71 -3.82 -20.20
CA SER A 289 -8.02 -5.10 -19.54
C SER A 289 -9.53 -5.37 -19.43
N TYR A 290 -10.37 -4.32 -19.35
CA TYR A 290 -11.83 -4.46 -19.32
C TYR A 290 -12.43 -5.02 -20.62
N ARG A 291 -11.69 -5.00 -21.72
CA ARG A 291 -12.12 -5.56 -23.03
C ARG A 291 -11.86 -7.06 -23.16
N ILE A 292 -11.08 -7.62 -22.26
CA ILE A 292 -10.78 -9.06 -22.30
C ILE A 292 -11.98 -9.81 -21.70
N PRO A 293 -12.64 -10.68 -22.49
CA PRO A 293 -13.83 -11.39 -22.01
C PRO A 293 -13.54 -12.16 -20.71
N ASN A 294 -14.42 -12.05 -19.72
CA ASN A 294 -14.38 -12.74 -18.43
C ASN A 294 -13.15 -12.44 -17.54
N PHE A 295 -12.22 -11.57 -17.98
CA PHE A 295 -10.98 -11.33 -17.27
C PHE A 295 -11.23 -10.78 -15.85
N ILE A 296 -12.05 -9.74 -15.73
CA ILE A 296 -12.32 -9.07 -14.46
C ILE A 296 -13.13 -9.98 -13.52
N GLU A 297 -14.13 -10.69 -14.06
CA GLU A 297 -14.92 -11.64 -13.26
C GLU A 297 -14.07 -12.78 -12.72
N LYS A 298 -13.27 -13.42 -13.58
CA LYS A 298 -12.35 -14.49 -13.18
C LYS A 298 -11.29 -13.99 -12.21
N ALA A 299 -10.75 -12.77 -12.40
CA ALA A 299 -9.81 -12.15 -11.46
C ALA A 299 -10.41 -12.05 -10.06
N ARG A 300 -11.66 -11.56 -9.94
CA ARG A 300 -12.37 -11.47 -8.66
C ARG A 300 -12.51 -12.83 -8.00
N ARG A 301 -13.00 -13.84 -8.72
CA ARG A 301 -13.17 -15.21 -8.22
C ARG A 301 -11.83 -15.84 -7.83
N ALA A 302 -10.80 -15.59 -8.63
CA ALA A 302 -9.42 -16.01 -8.34
C ALA A 302 -8.82 -15.38 -7.08
N GLY A 303 -9.44 -14.32 -6.54
CA GLY A 303 -9.01 -13.67 -5.31
C GLY A 303 -8.28 -12.35 -5.52
N CYS A 304 -8.40 -11.71 -6.69
CA CYS A 304 -7.89 -10.37 -6.89
C CYS A 304 -8.62 -9.40 -5.94
N SER A 305 -7.88 -8.83 -5.01
CA SER A 305 -8.41 -7.84 -4.05
C SER A 305 -8.13 -6.40 -4.49
N GLN A 306 -7.10 -6.21 -5.29
CA GLN A 306 -6.66 -4.90 -5.76
C GLN A 306 -6.02 -5.01 -7.14
N VAL A 307 -6.30 -4.03 -8.01
CA VAL A 307 -5.67 -3.90 -9.33
C VAL A 307 -4.94 -2.55 -9.43
N PHE A 308 -3.68 -2.59 -9.82
CA PHE A 308 -2.88 -1.40 -10.11
C PHE A 308 -3.01 -1.06 -11.59
N LEU A 309 -3.44 0.16 -11.88
CA LEU A 309 -3.82 0.63 -13.21
C LEU A 309 -2.90 1.76 -13.66
N GLY A 310 -2.20 1.56 -14.76
CA GLY A 310 -1.34 2.58 -15.38
C GLY A 310 -2.16 3.68 -16.07
N ILE A 311 -2.74 4.60 -15.30
CA ILE A 311 -3.44 5.78 -15.80
C ILE A 311 -2.44 6.76 -16.42
N GLU A 312 -1.37 7.03 -15.71
CA GLU A 312 -0.20 7.88 -16.01
C GLU A 312 -0.54 9.37 -16.11
N SER A 313 -1.46 9.76 -16.99
CA SER A 313 -1.96 11.13 -17.19
C SER A 313 -3.40 11.08 -17.69
N ILE A 314 -4.13 12.15 -17.50
CA ILE A 314 -5.49 12.36 -18.05
C ILE A 314 -5.42 13.27 -19.28
N ASN A 315 -4.32 14.00 -19.46
CA ASN A 315 -4.08 14.84 -20.62
C ASN A 315 -3.79 13.99 -21.88
N ALA A 316 -4.63 14.15 -22.90
CA ALA A 316 -4.54 13.38 -24.15
C ALA A 316 -3.22 13.60 -24.91
N ASP A 317 -2.67 14.82 -24.88
CA ASP A 317 -1.42 15.13 -25.57
C ASP A 317 -0.22 14.48 -24.87
N ASN A 318 -0.21 14.45 -23.54
CA ASN A 318 0.78 13.70 -22.75
C ASN A 318 0.72 12.21 -23.03
N LEU A 319 -0.46 11.61 -23.05
CA LEU A 319 -0.66 10.20 -23.35
C LEU A 319 -0.19 9.84 -24.76
N LYS A 320 -0.49 10.68 -25.74
CA LYS A 320 -0.07 10.50 -27.13
C LYS A 320 1.46 10.62 -27.24
N ALA A 321 2.05 11.65 -26.65
CA ALA A 321 3.50 11.91 -26.70
C ALA A 321 4.31 10.79 -26.03
N SER A 322 3.79 10.22 -24.93
CA SER A 322 4.42 9.11 -24.19
C SER A 322 4.17 7.71 -24.79
N GLY A 323 3.46 7.61 -25.92
CA GLY A 323 3.14 6.31 -26.54
C GLY A 323 1.99 5.55 -25.90
N LYS A 324 1.26 6.13 -24.96
CA LYS A 324 0.08 5.54 -24.28
C LYS A 324 -1.22 5.75 -25.07
N ARG A 325 -1.19 5.47 -26.36
CA ARG A 325 -2.31 5.71 -27.30
C ARG A 325 -3.60 4.96 -26.94
N GLN A 326 -3.50 3.88 -26.17
CA GLN A 326 -4.63 3.07 -25.68
C GLN A 326 -5.38 3.73 -24.52
N ASN A 327 -4.80 4.73 -23.87
CA ASN A 327 -5.39 5.42 -22.75
C ASN A 327 -6.29 6.56 -23.24
N SER A 328 -7.49 6.67 -22.67
CA SER A 328 -8.43 7.77 -22.92
C SER A 328 -9.39 7.93 -21.73
N LEU A 329 -10.00 9.09 -21.58
CA LEU A 329 -10.98 9.35 -20.51
C LEU A 329 -12.15 8.35 -20.51
N GLU A 330 -12.65 8.02 -21.71
CA GLU A 330 -13.73 7.04 -21.85
C GLU A 330 -13.29 5.64 -21.42
N ALA A 331 -12.06 5.23 -21.83
CA ALA A 331 -11.50 3.94 -21.43
C ALA A 331 -11.29 3.87 -19.91
N PHE A 332 -10.84 4.95 -19.28
CA PHE A 332 -10.67 5.01 -17.84
C PHE A 332 -11.99 4.83 -17.09
N ARG A 333 -13.05 5.55 -17.50
CA ARG A 333 -14.39 5.39 -16.90
C ARG A 333 -14.92 3.96 -17.02
N LYS A 334 -14.82 3.36 -18.23
CA LYS A 334 -15.26 1.97 -18.45
C LYS A 334 -14.47 0.98 -17.61
N LEU A 335 -13.15 1.17 -17.53
CA LEU A 335 -12.26 0.32 -16.74
C LEU A 335 -12.58 0.34 -15.26
N THR A 336 -12.65 1.55 -14.66
CA THR A 336 -12.93 1.68 -13.22
C THR A 336 -14.33 1.18 -12.87
N ALA A 337 -15.33 1.49 -13.68
CA ALA A 337 -16.69 0.98 -13.50
C ALA A 337 -16.74 -0.57 -13.54
N ALA A 338 -15.99 -1.20 -14.44
CA ALA A 338 -15.95 -2.66 -14.53
C ALA A 338 -15.29 -3.30 -13.29
N TRP A 339 -14.18 -2.74 -12.80
CA TRP A 339 -13.53 -3.23 -11.58
C TRP A 339 -14.36 -2.97 -10.32
N HIS A 340 -15.02 -1.82 -10.21
CA HIS A 340 -15.95 -1.52 -9.10
C HIS A 340 -17.14 -2.49 -9.09
N SER A 341 -17.73 -2.77 -10.27
CA SER A 341 -18.83 -3.75 -10.38
C SER A 341 -18.39 -5.17 -9.93
N ALA A 342 -17.13 -5.49 -10.08
CA ALA A 342 -16.54 -6.74 -9.57
C ALA A 342 -16.10 -6.64 -8.10
N GLU A 343 -16.30 -5.49 -7.44
CA GLU A 343 -15.88 -5.23 -6.06
C GLU A 343 -14.37 -5.47 -5.82
N VAL A 344 -13.54 -5.13 -6.80
CA VAL A 344 -12.07 -5.14 -6.71
C VAL A 344 -11.60 -3.70 -6.55
N SER A 345 -10.76 -3.44 -5.55
CA SER A 345 -10.23 -2.09 -5.29
C SER A 345 -9.30 -1.64 -6.42
N THR A 346 -9.50 -0.42 -6.91
CA THR A 346 -8.69 0.19 -7.96
C THR A 346 -7.59 1.06 -7.37
N HIS A 347 -6.40 0.97 -7.95
CA HIS A 347 -5.22 1.73 -7.55
C HIS A 347 -4.63 2.40 -8.79
N ALA A 348 -4.77 3.72 -8.91
CA ALA A 348 -4.26 4.49 -10.03
C ALA A 348 -2.78 4.81 -9.86
N ALA A 349 -1.96 4.53 -10.89
CA ALA A 349 -0.65 5.15 -11.05
C ALA A 349 -0.83 6.45 -11.82
N TYR A 350 -0.33 7.56 -11.26
CA TYR A 350 -0.37 8.87 -11.89
C TYR A 350 1.00 9.52 -11.88
N ILE A 351 1.49 9.93 -13.03
CA ILE A 351 2.81 10.55 -13.22
C ILE A 351 2.63 12.05 -13.43
N ILE A 352 3.33 12.85 -12.63
CA ILE A 352 3.35 14.31 -12.68
C ILE A 352 4.62 14.75 -13.41
N GLY A 353 4.49 15.66 -14.37
CA GLY A 353 5.62 16.28 -15.06
C GLY A 353 5.82 15.81 -16.48
N PHE A 354 4.76 15.35 -17.13
CA PHE A 354 4.76 15.27 -18.60
C PHE A 354 4.83 16.68 -19.20
N PRO A 355 5.36 16.84 -20.44
CA PRO A 355 5.67 18.16 -21.00
C PRO A 355 4.49 19.16 -21.06
N HIS A 356 3.26 18.67 -21.12
CA HIS A 356 2.04 19.51 -21.16
C HIS A 356 1.39 19.72 -19.79
N ASP A 357 2.01 19.22 -18.70
CA ASP A 357 1.47 19.44 -17.36
C ASP A 357 1.68 20.90 -16.92
N THR A 358 0.69 21.43 -16.21
CA THR A 358 0.74 22.67 -15.43
C THR A 358 0.22 22.41 -14.03
N LEU A 359 0.39 23.36 -13.12
CA LEU A 359 -0.16 23.24 -11.77
C LEU A 359 -1.68 23.04 -11.78
N GLU A 360 -2.39 23.75 -12.66
CA GLU A 360 -3.84 23.72 -12.79
C GLU A 360 -4.32 22.41 -13.41
N SER A 361 -3.64 21.93 -14.47
CA SER A 361 -4.03 20.68 -15.14
C SER A 361 -3.92 19.49 -14.20
N VAL A 362 -2.82 19.38 -13.47
CA VAL A 362 -2.62 18.27 -12.50
C VAL A 362 -3.63 18.32 -11.35
N ARG A 363 -3.98 19.51 -10.86
CA ARG A 363 -5.06 19.67 -9.87
C ARG A 363 -6.42 19.27 -10.41
N ALA A 364 -6.69 19.54 -11.69
CA ALA A 364 -7.91 19.08 -12.35
C ALA A 364 -7.92 17.55 -12.49
N ASP A 365 -6.81 16.97 -12.88
CA ASP A 365 -6.63 15.53 -12.99
C ASP A 365 -6.84 14.82 -11.65
N LEU A 366 -6.33 15.40 -10.55
CA LEU A 366 -6.54 14.87 -9.21
C LEU A 366 -8.03 14.83 -8.81
N ARG A 367 -8.77 15.89 -9.15
CA ARG A 367 -10.25 15.92 -8.95
C ARG A 367 -10.94 14.85 -9.79
N PHE A 368 -10.50 14.64 -11.02
CA PHE A 368 -11.05 13.60 -11.90
C PHE A 368 -10.82 12.20 -11.33
N LEU A 369 -9.60 11.91 -10.83
CA LEU A 369 -9.31 10.63 -10.16
C LEU A 369 -10.21 10.37 -8.96
N SER A 370 -10.44 11.39 -8.12
CA SER A 370 -11.20 11.27 -6.88
C SER A 370 -12.71 11.24 -7.10
N ASN A 371 -13.23 12.10 -7.97
CA ASN A 371 -14.68 12.35 -8.08
C ASN A 371 -15.34 11.59 -9.23
N GLU A 372 -14.63 11.43 -10.36
CA GLU A 372 -15.20 10.76 -11.54
C GLU A 372 -14.76 9.29 -11.63
N LEU A 373 -13.46 9.01 -11.58
CA LEU A 373 -12.99 7.63 -11.58
C LEU A 373 -13.20 6.94 -10.23
N GLN A 374 -13.28 7.72 -9.15
CA GLN A 374 -13.55 7.24 -7.80
C GLN A 374 -12.61 6.12 -7.36
N VAL A 375 -11.34 6.20 -7.75
CA VAL A 375 -10.35 5.17 -7.39
C VAL A 375 -10.17 5.12 -5.87
N GLU A 376 -9.95 3.91 -5.34
CA GLU A 376 -9.76 3.70 -3.91
C GLU A 376 -8.36 4.12 -3.45
N GLN A 377 -7.38 4.04 -4.35
CA GLN A 377 -6.00 4.41 -4.07
C GLN A 377 -5.37 5.10 -5.27
N ALA A 378 -4.39 5.96 -5.02
CA ALA A 378 -3.54 6.55 -6.04
C ALA A 378 -2.09 6.57 -5.56
N SER A 379 -1.16 6.29 -6.47
CA SER A 379 0.27 6.54 -6.31
C SER A 379 0.69 7.63 -7.26
N PHE A 380 1.38 8.63 -6.72
CA PHE A 380 1.87 9.77 -7.49
C PHE A 380 3.38 9.65 -7.68
N PHE A 381 3.84 9.85 -8.90
CA PHE A 381 5.24 9.78 -9.27
C PHE A 381 5.63 11.08 -9.98
N MET A 382 6.82 11.58 -9.72
CA MET A 382 7.43 12.58 -10.60
C MET A 382 8.07 11.88 -11.78
N LEU A 383 7.83 12.39 -13.01
CA LEU A 383 8.42 11.83 -14.21
C LEU A 383 9.95 11.93 -14.12
N GLY A 384 10.63 10.81 -14.11
CA GLY A 384 12.08 10.74 -14.08
C GLY A 384 12.66 10.15 -15.37
N PRO A 385 13.81 10.63 -15.84
CA PRO A 385 14.48 10.09 -17.03
C PRO A 385 15.21 8.79 -16.66
N LEU A 386 14.46 7.70 -16.50
CA LEU A 386 15.02 6.43 -16.03
C LEU A 386 15.96 5.80 -17.08
N PRO A 387 17.23 5.48 -16.74
CA PRO A 387 18.13 4.70 -17.59
C PRO A 387 17.46 3.42 -18.10
N GLY A 388 17.56 3.20 -19.40
CA GLY A 388 16.84 2.14 -20.11
C GLY A 388 15.55 2.59 -20.77
N SER A 389 15.05 3.81 -20.52
CA SER A 389 13.92 4.40 -21.24
C SER A 389 14.36 5.17 -22.49
N ARG A 390 13.45 5.30 -23.46
CA ARG A 390 13.71 6.13 -24.65
C ARG A 390 13.81 7.62 -24.29
N ASP A 391 13.04 8.08 -23.31
CA ASP A 391 13.09 9.47 -22.87
C ASP A 391 14.45 9.82 -22.28
N HIS A 392 15.04 8.96 -21.46
CA HIS A 392 16.41 9.13 -20.96
C HIS A 392 17.42 9.22 -22.11
N CYS A 393 17.39 8.27 -23.05
CA CYS A 393 18.28 8.24 -24.20
C CYS A 393 18.16 9.53 -25.04
N LYS A 394 16.93 9.99 -25.30
CA LYS A 394 16.65 11.23 -26.01
C LYS A 394 17.24 12.44 -25.28
N LEU A 395 17.00 12.59 -23.99
CA LEU A 395 17.48 13.72 -23.20
C LEU A 395 19.01 13.79 -23.15
N VAL A 396 19.68 12.65 -22.96
CA VAL A 396 21.15 12.55 -22.99
C VAL A 396 21.68 12.94 -24.37
N ASN A 397 21.12 12.38 -25.45
CA ASN A 397 21.58 12.66 -26.83
C ASN A 397 21.33 14.12 -27.28
N THR A 398 20.35 14.79 -26.70
CA THR A 398 20.06 16.21 -26.97
C THR A 398 20.77 17.14 -26.01
N GLY A 399 21.63 16.63 -25.12
CA GLY A 399 22.42 17.44 -24.18
C GLY A 399 21.58 18.18 -23.13
N GLN A 400 20.38 17.66 -22.80
CA GLN A 400 19.57 18.30 -21.78
C GLN A 400 20.23 18.11 -20.39
N PRO A 401 20.19 19.16 -19.53
CA PRO A 401 20.77 19.06 -18.20
C PRO A 401 19.97 18.06 -17.33
N LEU A 402 20.60 16.95 -17.02
CA LEU A 402 20.06 15.96 -16.10
C LEU A 402 20.77 16.06 -14.74
N ASP A 403 20.08 15.70 -13.67
CA ASP A 403 20.72 15.61 -12.34
C ASP A 403 21.86 14.58 -12.39
N PRO A 404 23.10 14.94 -12.04
CA PRO A 404 24.23 14.01 -12.08
C PRO A 404 24.17 12.92 -10.98
N ASP A 405 23.32 13.10 -9.99
CA ASP A 405 23.19 12.16 -8.89
C ASP A 405 22.05 11.16 -9.13
N TYR A 406 22.39 9.98 -9.58
CA TYR A 406 21.42 8.90 -9.75
C TYR A 406 20.61 8.55 -8.50
N ASN A 407 21.08 8.92 -7.29
CA ASN A 407 20.32 8.73 -6.07
C ASN A 407 18.96 9.45 -6.08
N ARG A 408 18.84 10.50 -6.90
CA ARG A 408 17.63 11.33 -7.05
C ARG A 408 16.69 10.88 -8.17
N TYR A 409 17.01 9.77 -8.86
CA TYR A 409 16.14 9.16 -9.87
C TYR A 409 15.15 8.19 -9.22
N ASP A 410 14.34 8.69 -8.32
CA ASP A 410 13.51 7.94 -7.40
C ASP A 410 12.01 8.22 -7.53
N SER A 411 11.61 8.97 -8.56
CA SER A 411 10.22 9.34 -8.86
C SER A 411 9.57 10.34 -7.88
N PHE A 412 10.39 11.02 -7.06
CA PHE A 412 9.93 12.14 -6.21
C PHE A 412 10.95 13.29 -6.09
N HIS A 413 12.02 13.24 -6.89
CA HIS A 413 12.90 14.38 -7.14
C HIS A 413 12.82 14.81 -8.61
N ALA A 414 12.97 16.11 -8.87
CA ALA A 414 13.09 16.63 -10.21
C ALA A 414 14.50 16.35 -10.74
N ALA A 415 14.67 15.26 -11.48
CA ALA A 415 15.96 14.86 -12.04
C ALA A 415 16.20 15.41 -13.47
N MET A 416 15.29 16.21 -14.00
CA MET A 416 15.36 16.88 -15.31
C MET A 416 14.59 18.20 -15.27
N PRO A 417 14.86 19.16 -16.20
CA PRO A 417 14.06 20.37 -16.30
C PRO A 417 12.65 20.08 -16.81
N HIS A 418 11.69 20.90 -16.39
CA HIS A 418 10.30 20.85 -16.89
C HIS A 418 9.96 22.16 -17.64
N PRO A 419 9.23 22.13 -18.79
CA PRO A 419 8.97 23.33 -19.58
C PRO A 419 8.04 24.34 -18.88
N ASN A 420 7.14 23.90 -18.00
CA ASN A 420 6.07 24.75 -17.42
C ASN A 420 6.16 24.89 -15.90
N MET A 421 7.10 24.24 -15.24
CA MET A 421 7.23 24.26 -13.77
C MET A 421 8.70 24.31 -13.36
N SER A 422 9.03 25.07 -12.34
CA SER A 422 10.32 24.97 -11.65
C SER A 422 10.41 23.65 -10.87
N ALA A 423 11.60 23.24 -10.47
CA ALA A 423 11.80 22.02 -9.67
C ALA A 423 11.06 22.11 -8.32
N GLU A 424 11.03 23.29 -7.72
CA GLU A 424 10.33 23.56 -6.45
C GLU A 424 8.82 23.49 -6.61
N GLU A 425 8.26 24.07 -7.68
CA GLU A 425 6.82 24.00 -7.99
C GLU A 425 6.40 22.56 -8.26
N TRP A 426 7.17 21.83 -9.06
CA TRP A 426 6.91 20.43 -9.37
C TRP A 426 6.93 19.55 -8.11
N PHE A 427 7.93 19.70 -7.26
CA PHE A 427 8.00 18.97 -5.98
C PHE A 427 6.87 19.38 -5.02
N SER A 428 6.51 20.67 -4.97
CA SER A 428 5.40 21.16 -4.16
C SER A 428 4.07 20.56 -4.63
N LEU A 429 3.83 20.53 -5.94
CA LEU A 429 2.65 19.91 -6.55
C LEU A 429 2.58 18.41 -6.27
N TYR A 430 3.70 17.69 -6.39
CA TYR A 430 3.78 16.27 -6.01
C TYR A 430 3.32 16.06 -4.56
N ARG A 431 3.80 16.86 -3.62
CA ARG A 431 3.37 16.79 -2.22
C ARG A 431 1.91 17.18 -2.01
N GLU A 432 1.43 18.15 -2.77
CA GLU A 432 0.02 18.58 -2.77
C GLU A 432 -0.89 17.41 -3.20
N CYS A 433 -0.52 16.67 -4.26
CA CYS A 433 -1.30 15.51 -4.72
C CYS A 433 -1.47 14.46 -3.62
N TRP A 434 -0.40 14.11 -2.91
CA TRP A 434 -0.47 13.19 -1.78
C TRP A 434 -1.40 13.68 -0.66
N ARG A 435 -1.25 14.95 -0.24
CA ARG A 435 -2.06 15.52 0.83
C ARG A 435 -3.53 15.63 0.47
N THR A 436 -3.84 16.02 -0.78
CA THR A 436 -5.21 16.19 -1.25
C THR A 436 -5.91 14.86 -1.41
N PHE A 437 -5.26 13.88 -2.06
CA PHE A 437 -5.88 12.58 -2.25
C PHE A 437 -6.09 11.83 -0.92
N TYR A 438 -5.11 11.88 -0.02
CA TYR A 438 -5.17 11.26 1.30
C TYR A 438 -5.65 12.24 2.40
N SER A 439 -6.46 13.24 2.03
CA SER A 439 -7.16 14.08 3.02
C SER A 439 -8.24 13.28 3.74
N PHE A 440 -8.57 13.71 4.97
CA PHE A 440 -9.60 13.07 5.78
C PHE A 440 -10.94 12.93 5.04
N GLU A 441 -11.35 13.99 4.35
CA GLU A 441 -12.62 14.07 3.61
C GLU A 441 -12.66 13.06 2.46
N ASN A 442 -11.58 12.99 1.66
CA ASN A 442 -11.52 12.05 0.55
C ASN A 442 -11.40 10.60 1.02
N MET A 443 -10.57 10.31 2.02
CA MET A 443 -10.49 8.98 2.63
C MET A 443 -11.84 8.54 3.21
N ARG A 444 -12.58 9.46 3.86
CA ARG A 444 -13.93 9.20 4.35
C ARG A 444 -14.89 8.86 3.22
N ALA A 445 -14.88 9.66 2.15
CA ALA A 445 -15.73 9.41 0.98
C ALA A 445 -15.44 8.05 0.35
N ILE A 446 -14.15 7.68 0.22
CA ILE A 446 -13.73 6.38 -0.29
C ILE A 446 -14.25 5.26 0.61
N LEU A 447 -13.95 5.28 1.91
CA LEU A 447 -14.33 4.20 2.84
C LEU A 447 -15.84 4.05 3.01
N SER A 448 -16.61 5.12 2.79
CA SER A 448 -18.08 5.07 2.85
C SER A 448 -18.70 4.28 1.69
N ARG A 449 -17.99 4.11 0.56
CA ARG A 449 -18.48 3.38 -0.62
C ARG A 449 -17.80 2.02 -0.83
N VAL A 450 -16.66 1.78 -0.18
CA VAL A 450 -15.90 0.54 -0.34
C VAL A 450 -16.69 -0.64 0.24
N PRO A 451 -16.82 -1.77 -0.48
CA PRO A 451 -17.45 -2.97 0.04
C PRO A 451 -16.82 -3.43 1.36
N ALA A 452 -17.64 -3.91 2.30
CA ALA A 452 -17.20 -4.30 3.64
C ALA A 452 -16.01 -5.28 3.65
N LYS A 453 -15.95 -6.19 2.67
CA LYS A 453 -14.85 -7.15 2.50
C LYS A 453 -13.50 -6.49 2.20
N ASN A 454 -13.50 -5.33 1.51
CA ASN A 454 -12.29 -4.59 1.12
C ASN A 454 -11.94 -3.47 2.12
N TYR A 455 -12.83 -3.16 3.05
CA TYR A 455 -12.69 -2.02 3.97
C TYR A 455 -11.32 -1.99 4.68
N TRP A 456 -10.94 -3.10 5.32
CA TRP A 456 -9.69 -3.14 6.08
C TRP A 456 -8.44 -3.09 5.18
N SER A 457 -8.49 -3.66 3.99
CA SER A 457 -7.38 -3.56 3.03
C SER A 457 -7.13 -2.10 2.63
N VAL A 458 -8.19 -1.38 2.25
CA VAL A 458 -8.10 0.03 1.87
C VAL A 458 -7.71 0.90 3.07
N PHE A 459 -8.29 0.65 4.25
CA PHE A 459 -7.98 1.38 5.48
C PHE A 459 -6.51 1.25 5.90
N LEU A 460 -5.95 0.05 5.87
CA LEU A 460 -4.53 -0.21 6.18
C LEU A 460 -3.60 0.42 5.15
N ASN A 461 -3.99 0.43 3.88
CA ASN A 461 -3.24 1.11 2.84
C ASN A 461 -3.23 2.63 3.06
N PHE A 462 -4.31 3.24 3.57
CA PHE A 462 -4.30 4.67 3.93
C PHE A 462 -3.29 4.96 5.04
N ILE A 463 -3.20 4.13 6.07
CA ILE A 463 -2.17 4.27 7.12
C ILE A 463 -0.78 4.19 6.48
N TRP A 464 -0.52 3.20 5.65
CA TRP A 464 0.77 3.02 5.00
C TRP A 464 1.12 4.20 4.10
N TYR A 465 0.24 4.58 3.17
CA TYR A 465 0.50 5.63 2.19
C TYR A 465 0.67 7.00 2.84
N LYS A 466 -0.20 7.32 3.78
CA LYS A 466 -0.14 8.60 4.50
C LYS A 466 1.10 8.68 5.41
N SER A 467 1.44 7.59 6.13
CA SER A 467 2.66 7.58 6.93
C SER A 467 3.92 7.70 6.08
N ALA A 468 3.97 7.05 4.92
CA ALA A 468 5.09 7.15 3.99
C ALA A 468 5.27 8.59 3.50
N ALA A 469 4.20 9.21 2.99
CA ALA A 469 4.26 10.55 2.40
C ALA A 469 4.46 11.67 3.44
N GLU A 470 3.81 11.59 4.62
CA GLU A 470 3.78 12.69 5.59
C GLU A 470 4.77 12.52 6.75
N ILE A 471 5.06 11.29 7.19
CA ILE A 471 5.94 11.04 8.34
C ILE A 471 7.35 10.72 7.88
N GLU A 472 7.49 9.78 6.94
CA GLU A 472 8.79 9.34 6.45
C GLU A 472 9.31 10.26 5.33
N GLY A 473 8.43 10.95 4.60
CA GLY A 473 8.78 11.84 3.48
C GLY A 473 9.27 11.10 2.24
N GLU A 474 8.87 9.83 2.10
CA GLU A 474 9.31 8.94 1.03
C GLU A 474 8.10 8.39 0.27
N HIS A 475 8.33 7.92 -0.95
CA HIS A 475 7.28 7.24 -1.70
C HIS A 475 6.89 5.90 -1.04
N PRO A 476 5.60 5.52 -0.95
CA PRO A 476 5.16 4.28 -0.30
C PRO A 476 5.84 3.00 -0.79
N MET A 477 6.24 2.94 -2.06
CA MET A 477 6.93 1.76 -2.61
C MET A 477 8.31 1.49 -1.99
N ILE A 478 8.96 2.51 -1.45
CA ILE A 478 10.29 2.38 -0.82
C ILE A 478 10.24 2.59 0.69
N ALA A 479 9.21 3.27 1.19
CA ALA A 479 9.01 3.50 2.60
C ALA A 479 8.69 2.20 3.35
N GLY A 480 9.16 2.14 4.58
CA GLY A 480 8.77 1.15 5.57
C GLY A 480 8.24 1.84 6.82
N PHE A 481 8.15 1.07 7.89
CA PHE A 481 7.73 1.59 9.18
C PHE A 481 8.92 1.80 10.09
N TRP A 482 9.00 2.99 10.68
CA TRP A 482 9.99 3.40 11.67
C TRP A 482 11.42 3.41 11.13
N ARG A 483 11.80 4.55 10.57
CA ARG A 483 13.11 4.77 9.99
C ARG A 483 14.24 4.62 10.99
N ILE A 484 15.33 3.96 10.59
CA ILE A 484 16.56 3.78 11.36
C ILE A 484 17.70 4.50 10.64
N LYS A 485 18.32 5.49 11.29
CA LYS A 485 19.53 6.17 10.81
C LYS A 485 20.73 5.71 11.63
N GLU A 486 21.62 4.96 11.01
CA GLU A 486 22.86 4.52 11.65
C GLU A 486 23.97 5.54 11.44
N ARG A 487 24.62 5.98 12.51
CA ARG A 487 25.62 7.05 12.48
C ARG A 487 26.70 6.88 11.42
N ARG A 488 27.18 5.64 11.20
CA ARG A 488 28.25 5.32 10.26
C ARG A 488 27.76 4.87 8.88
N ALA A 489 26.48 4.58 8.71
CA ALA A 489 25.90 4.19 7.44
C ALA A 489 25.58 5.42 6.61
N ARG A 490 26.61 6.10 6.13
CA ARG A 490 26.53 7.34 5.36
C ARG A 490 27.23 7.20 4.01
N ARG A 491 26.74 7.99 3.07
CA ARG A 491 27.35 8.15 1.76
C ARG A 491 28.76 8.76 1.91
N PRO A 492 29.77 8.27 1.15
CA PRO A 492 31.07 8.94 1.08
C PRO A 492 30.91 10.43 0.75
N GLY A 493 31.76 11.27 1.37
CA GLY A 493 31.68 12.73 1.25
C GLY A 493 30.77 13.43 2.27
N TYR A 494 29.84 12.70 2.90
CA TYR A 494 29.03 13.26 3.98
C TYR A 494 29.71 13.08 5.35
N PRO A 495 29.79 14.13 6.18
CA PRO A 495 30.49 14.05 7.47
C PRO A 495 29.79 13.11 8.43
N VAL A 496 30.57 12.32 9.18
CA VAL A 496 30.03 11.46 10.26
C VAL A 496 29.91 12.30 11.53
N ALA A 497 28.68 12.59 11.95
CA ALA A 497 28.39 13.37 13.15
C ALA A 497 29.03 12.75 14.42
N GLY A 498 29.41 13.58 15.39
CA GLY A 498 29.83 13.14 16.71
C GLY A 498 28.72 12.32 17.40
N ARG A 499 29.10 11.46 18.37
CA ARG A 499 28.13 10.59 19.04
C ARG A 499 26.96 11.35 19.70
N TRP A 500 27.27 12.42 20.42
CA TRP A 500 26.25 13.26 21.08
C TRP A 500 25.39 14.03 20.09
N ALA A 501 25.97 14.64 19.08
CA ALA A 501 25.24 15.33 18.03
C ALA A 501 24.29 14.38 17.27
N HIS A 502 24.75 13.19 16.94
CA HIS A 502 23.90 12.17 16.35
C HIS A 502 22.77 11.74 17.28
N PHE A 503 23.07 11.46 18.56
CA PHE A 503 22.08 11.07 19.56
C PHE A 503 20.98 12.13 19.72
N THR A 504 21.36 13.39 19.90
CA THR A 504 20.38 14.49 20.06
C THR A 504 19.56 14.73 18.81
N ALA A 505 20.17 14.61 17.61
CA ALA A 505 19.43 14.68 16.35
C ALA A 505 18.43 13.53 16.23
N GLN A 506 18.84 12.30 16.55
CA GLN A 506 17.94 11.12 16.56
C GLN A 506 16.80 11.28 17.56
N LEU A 507 17.07 11.78 18.76
CA LEU A 507 16.03 12.00 19.78
C LEU A 507 14.98 13.00 19.27
N ARG A 508 15.40 14.12 18.68
CA ARG A 508 14.49 15.12 18.09
C ARG A 508 13.66 14.52 16.95
N GLU A 509 14.30 13.79 16.05
CA GLU A 509 13.63 13.14 14.92
C GLU A 509 12.63 12.10 15.40
N LYS A 510 13.00 11.24 16.37
CA LYS A 510 12.10 10.22 16.92
C LYS A 510 10.92 10.84 17.68
N THR A 511 11.15 11.93 18.43
CA THR A 511 10.06 12.65 19.09
C THR A 511 9.10 13.27 18.07
N ARG A 512 9.62 13.82 16.95
CA ARG A 512 8.80 14.35 15.86
C ARG A 512 7.99 13.22 15.21
N GLN A 513 8.65 12.11 14.82
CA GLN A 513 7.97 10.95 14.24
C GLN A 513 6.87 10.40 15.16
N LEU A 514 7.15 10.24 16.45
CA LEU A 514 6.17 9.76 17.43
C LEU A 514 4.93 10.69 17.47
N ARG A 515 5.14 12.01 17.52
CA ARG A 515 4.02 12.98 17.50
C ARG A 515 3.20 12.86 16.21
N GLN A 516 3.84 12.71 15.05
CA GLN A 516 3.17 12.55 13.77
C GLN A 516 2.40 11.21 13.70
N TRP A 517 2.98 10.12 14.23
CA TRP A 517 2.30 8.82 14.33
C TRP A 517 1.07 8.90 15.24
N VAL A 518 1.17 9.56 16.40
CA VAL A 518 0.03 9.77 17.29
C VAL A 518 -1.06 10.58 16.58
N ALA A 519 -0.70 11.67 15.89
CA ALA A 519 -1.66 12.46 15.13
C ALA A 519 -2.35 11.65 14.03
N LEU A 520 -1.59 10.86 13.26
CA LEU A 520 -2.13 9.98 12.23
C LEU A 520 -3.07 8.92 12.81
N LEU A 521 -2.68 8.26 13.90
CA LEU A 521 -3.51 7.23 14.54
C LEU A 521 -4.82 7.82 15.09
N VAL A 522 -4.77 9.05 15.63
CA VAL A 522 -5.97 9.78 16.07
C VAL A 522 -6.89 10.11 14.90
N GLU A 523 -6.33 10.58 13.79
CA GLU A 523 -7.09 10.82 12.56
C GLU A 523 -7.71 9.54 12.01
N MET A 524 -6.95 8.44 11.98
CA MET A 524 -7.44 7.15 11.51
C MET A 524 -8.48 6.53 12.44
N GLU A 525 -8.38 6.74 13.74
CA GLU A 525 -9.42 6.34 14.68
C GLU A 525 -10.73 7.09 14.43
N GLU A 526 -10.66 8.41 14.22
CA GLU A 526 -11.84 9.21 13.87
C GLU A 526 -12.44 8.75 12.53
N LEU A 527 -11.59 8.50 11.53
CA LEU A 527 -12.01 7.99 10.24
C LEU A 527 -12.72 6.63 10.37
N TRP A 528 -12.17 5.72 11.19
CA TRP A 528 -12.78 4.42 11.48
C TRP A 528 -14.14 4.57 12.17
N LEU A 529 -14.25 5.45 13.17
CA LEU A 529 -15.51 5.70 13.85
C LEU A 529 -16.61 6.21 12.91
N GLN A 530 -16.23 6.99 11.88
CA GLN A 530 -17.19 7.55 10.92
C GLN A 530 -17.55 6.60 9.78
N THR A 531 -16.67 5.65 9.42
CA THR A 531 -16.82 4.85 8.19
C THR A 531 -16.87 3.34 8.42
N ARG A 532 -16.62 2.86 9.65
CA ARG A 532 -16.57 1.42 9.94
C ARG A 532 -17.83 0.69 9.51
N PRO A 533 -17.70 -0.51 8.96
CA PRO A 533 -18.86 -1.35 8.69
C PRO A 533 -19.72 -1.54 9.96
N PRO A 534 -21.03 -1.62 9.84
CA PRO A 534 -21.91 -1.84 10.98
C PRO A 534 -21.57 -3.16 11.66
N THR A 535 -21.61 -3.17 12.99
CA THR A 535 -21.52 -4.42 13.78
C THR A 535 -22.74 -5.26 13.52
N ARG A 536 -22.68 -6.56 13.87
CA ARG A 536 -23.84 -7.47 13.74
C ARG A 536 -25.09 -6.93 14.46
N LEU A 537 -24.93 -6.27 15.59
CA LEU A 537 -26.03 -5.64 16.31
C LEU A 537 -26.60 -4.47 15.53
N GLU A 538 -25.73 -3.58 15.04
CA GLU A 538 -26.12 -2.42 14.23
C GLU A 538 -26.77 -2.86 12.90
N GLN A 539 -26.29 -3.92 12.30
CA GLN A 539 -26.85 -4.51 11.08
C GLN A 539 -28.27 -5.07 11.34
N ARG A 540 -28.49 -5.78 12.43
CA ARG A 540 -29.84 -6.24 12.84
C ARG A 540 -30.77 -5.05 13.09
N LEU A 541 -30.28 -4.01 13.74
CA LEU A 541 -31.07 -2.79 13.98
C LEU A 541 -31.46 -2.08 12.67
N LEU A 542 -30.55 -2.07 11.67
CA LEU A 542 -30.86 -1.55 10.33
C LEU A 542 -31.91 -2.41 9.61
N GLU A 543 -31.77 -3.73 9.67
CA GLU A 543 -32.73 -4.68 9.11
C GLU A 543 -34.11 -4.54 9.78
N ASP A 544 -34.14 -4.39 11.10
CA ASP A 544 -35.38 -4.18 11.84
C ASP A 544 -36.04 -2.84 11.51
N LEU A 545 -35.26 -1.78 11.34
CA LEU A 545 -35.75 -0.47 10.87
C LEU A 545 -36.31 -0.56 9.45
N GLN A 546 -35.66 -1.29 8.58
CA GLN A 546 -36.12 -1.49 7.21
C GLN A 546 -37.42 -2.28 7.17
N ARG A 547 -37.54 -3.34 7.95
CA ARG A 547 -38.80 -4.11 8.13
C ARG A 547 -39.94 -3.25 8.73
N LEU A 548 -39.60 -2.35 9.65
CA LEU A 548 -40.57 -1.42 10.21
C LEU A 548 -41.03 -0.41 9.15
N ARG A 549 -40.16 0.07 8.28
CA ARG A 549 -40.53 0.95 7.13
C ARG A 549 -41.42 0.22 6.12
N GLU A 550 -41.11 -1.04 5.81
CA GLU A 550 -41.93 -1.87 4.93
C GLU A 550 -43.35 -2.09 5.51
N ARG A 551 -43.46 -2.28 6.83
CA ARG A 551 -44.74 -2.38 7.56
C ARG A 551 -45.44 -1.02 7.73
N GLU A 552 -44.73 0.10 7.68
CA GLU A 552 -45.31 1.46 7.73
C GLU A 552 -46.25 1.70 6.55
N ALA A 553 -45.98 1.10 5.38
CA ALA A 553 -46.84 1.12 4.22
C ALA A 553 -48.22 0.43 4.50
N GLU A 554 -48.22 -0.55 5.39
CA GLU A 554 -49.46 -1.25 5.83
C GLU A 554 -50.21 -0.50 6.95
N TRP A 555 -49.51 0.38 7.71
CA TRP A 555 -50.06 1.13 8.85
C TRP A 555 -50.35 2.61 8.51
N ALA A 556 -50.58 2.91 7.28
CA ALA A 556 -50.48 4.18 6.57
C ALA A 556 -51.41 5.33 7.02
N THR A 557 -51.67 5.53 8.28
CA THR A 557 -52.44 6.73 8.65
C THR A 557 -51.88 7.59 9.80
N SER A 558 -50.83 7.20 10.50
CA SER A 558 -50.47 8.02 11.65
C SER A 558 -48.98 8.04 12.10
N PHE A 559 -48.05 7.38 11.42
CA PHE A 559 -46.66 7.36 11.87
C PHE A 559 -45.67 7.40 10.69
N ARG A 560 -45.07 8.55 10.39
CA ARG A 560 -43.94 8.65 9.45
C ARG A 560 -42.64 8.49 10.20
N LEU A 561 -41.88 7.43 9.87
CA LEU A 561 -40.49 7.33 10.28
C LEU A 561 -39.63 8.38 9.52
N PRO A 562 -38.61 8.97 10.16
CA PRO A 562 -37.73 9.89 9.47
C PRO A 562 -37.05 9.23 8.28
N GLU A 563 -36.80 9.99 7.24
CA GLU A 563 -35.90 9.57 6.16
C GLU A 563 -34.50 9.41 6.72
N LEU A 564 -34.15 8.18 7.07
CA LEU A 564 -32.83 7.85 7.58
C LEU A 564 -31.95 7.46 6.39
N PRO A 565 -30.81 8.12 6.20
CA PRO A 565 -29.87 7.76 5.14
C PRO A 565 -29.40 6.33 5.32
N THR A 566 -29.57 5.51 4.31
CA THR A 566 -29.30 4.07 4.34
C THR A 566 -27.82 3.71 4.23
N ALA A 567 -26.98 4.70 3.93
CA ALA A 567 -25.58 4.45 3.56
C ALA A 567 -24.53 4.72 4.67
N ASN A 568 -24.89 5.46 5.74
CA ASN A 568 -23.89 5.92 6.69
C ASN A 568 -24.41 5.88 8.14
N ILE A 569 -23.70 5.12 8.98
CA ILE A 569 -24.06 4.93 10.40
C ILE A 569 -23.99 6.23 11.22
N VAL A 570 -23.20 7.22 10.79
CA VAL A 570 -23.09 8.54 11.44
C VAL A 570 -24.35 9.37 11.16
N GLU A 571 -24.84 9.32 9.94
CA GLU A 571 -26.09 10.00 9.54
C GLU A 571 -27.30 9.30 10.15
N LEU A 572 -27.29 7.97 10.21
CA LEU A 572 -28.28 7.18 10.95
C LEU A 572 -28.32 7.59 12.42
N ARG A 573 -27.16 7.74 13.08
CA ARG A 573 -27.08 8.18 14.47
C ARG A 573 -27.58 9.60 14.66
N ARG A 574 -27.24 10.52 13.75
CA ARG A 574 -27.74 11.89 13.78
C ARG A 574 -29.24 11.93 13.56
N GLY A 575 -29.73 11.22 12.56
CA GLY A 575 -31.16 11.13 12.26
C GLY A 575 -31.96 10.51 13.41
N LEU A 576 -31.47 9.45 14.06
CA LEU A 576 -32.11 8.85 15.23
C LEU A 576 -32.06 9.78 16.45
N HIS A 577 -30.96 10.50 16.66
CA HIS A 577 -30.83 11.48 17.75
C HIS A 577 -31.80 12.66 17.55
N ASP A 578 -31.87 13.19 16.34
CA ASP A 578 -32.78 14.27 16.00
C ASP A 578 -34.25 13.81 16.09
N TRP A 579 -34.50 12.57 15.66
CA TRP A 579 -35.83 11.98 15.78
C TRP A 579 -36.29 11.77 17.22
N THR A 580 -35.43 11.20 18.08
CA THR A 580 -35.74 10.95 19.50
C THR A 580 -35.88 12.21 20.32
N ASN A 581 -35.14 13.27 19.98
CA ASN A 581 -35.13 14.50 20.77
C ASN A 581 -36.05 15.61 20.22
N THR A 582 -36.43 15.55 18.94
CA THR A 582 -37.19 16.61 18.28
C THR A 582 -38.52 16.09 17.72
N VAL A 583 -38.45 15.03 16.91
CA VAL A 583 -39.62 14.52 16.16
C VAL A 583 -40.55 13.68 17.03
N LEU A 584 -40.00 12.76 17.81
CA LEU A 584 -40.79 11.91 18.71
C LEU A 584 -41.58 12.72 19.77
N PRO A 585 -40.97 13.70 20.45
CA PRO A 585 -41.70 14.57 21.37
C PRO A 585 -42.77 15.38 20.67
N ALA A 586 -42.53 15.93 19.48
CA ALA A 586 -43.51 16.68 18.70
C ALA A 586 -44.71 15.82 18.26
N ILE A 587 -44.46 14.58 17.79
CA ILE A 587 -45.49 13.60 17.46
C ILE A 587 -46.33 13.22 18.70
N LEU A 588 -45.66 13.00 19.82
CA LEU A 588 -46.34 12.68 21.09
C LEU A 588 -47.16 13.86 21.58
N GLN A 589 -46.68 15.09 21.40
CA GLN A 589 -47.44 16.31 21.74
C GLN A 589 -48.64 16.51 20.80
N GLN A 590 -48.48 16.36 19.49
CA GLN A 590 -49.56 16.45 18.51
C GLN A 590 -50.67 15.40 18.73
N ARG A 591 -50.28 14.13 19.10
CA ARG A 591 -51.26 13.13 19.46
C ARG A 591 -51.94 13.36 20.79
N ARG A 592 -51.25 13.96 21.75
CA ARG A 592 -51.84 14.37 23.00
C ARG A 592 -52.94 15.44 22.74
N GLU A 593 -52.67 16.37 21.83
CA GLU A 593 -53.60 17.41 21.42
C GLU A 593 -54.81 16.80 20.63
N ALA A 594 -54.54 15.90 19.71
CA ALA A 594 -55.56 15.17 18.94
C ALA A 594 -56.42 14.25 19.82
N LEU A 595 -55.82 13.51 20.76
CA LEU A 595 -56.55 12.72 21.76
C LEU A 595 -57.31 13.59 22.75
N GLY A 596 -56.75 14.74 23.13
CA GLY A 596 -57.44 15.75 23.94
C GLY A 596 -58.67 16.30 23.23
N ALA A 597 -58.55 16.61 21.95
CA ALA A 597 -59.64 17.09 21.12
C ALA A 597 -60.73 16.02 20.86
N SER A 598 -60.34 14.77 20.62
CA SER A 598 -61.27 13.66 20.37
C SER A 598 -61.97 13.14 21.63
N LEU A 599 -61.37 13.34 22.81
CA LEU A 599 -61.94 12.94 24.10
C LEU A 599 -62.70 14.08 24.81
N SER A 600 -62.67 15.30 24.28
CA SER A 600 -63.41 16.44 24.83
C SER A 600 -64.91 16.19 24.98
N PRO A 601 -65.63 15.61 23.99
CA PRO A 601 -67.04 15.29 24.10
C PRO A 601 -67.35 14.17 25.10
N LEU A 602 -66.37 13.26 25.32
CA LEU A 602 -66.49 12.16 26.29
C LEU A 602 -66.15 12.62 27.72
N ARG A 603 -65.35 13.66 27.85
CA ARG A 603 -64.95 14.25 29.15
C ARG A 603 -66.08 15.05 29.77
N GLU A 604 -66.96 15.63 28.97
CA GLU A 604 -68.18 16.32 29.47
C GLU A 604 -69.26 15.30 29.93
N ARG A 605 -69.19 14.04 29.47
CA ARG A 605 -70.15 13.01 29.87
C ARG A 605 -69.67 12.05 30.98
N LEU A 606 -68.36 12.07 31.25
CA LEU A 606 -67.74 11.23 32.27
C LEU A 606 -66.80 12.12 33.11
N THR A 607 -67.10 12.35 34.35
CA THR A 607 -66.30 13.06 35.35
C THR A 607 -64.98 12.31 35.62
N LEU A 608 -64.03 12.39 34.66
CA LEU A 608 -62.71 11.83 34.81
C LEU A 608 -61.71 12.88 35.33
N PRO A 609 -60.81 12.51 36.24
CA PRO A 609 -59.78 13.42 36.76
C PRO A 609 -58.80 13.88 35.66
N PRO A 610 -58.16 15.04 35.81
CA PRO A 610 -57.22 15.55 34.83
C PRO A 610 -56.05 14.62 34.65
N ILE A 611 -55.72 14.27 33.41
CA ILE A 611 -54.57 13.45 33.07
C ILE A 611 -53.30 14.28 33.30
N ASN A 612 -52.54 13.92 34.29
CA ASN A 612 -51.20 14.51 34.54
C ASN A 612 -50.23 14.16 33.41
N ALA A 613 -49.36 15.09 33.06
CA ALA A 613 -48.40 14.94 31.94
C ALA A 613 -47.52 13.69 32.05
N GLU A 614 -47.20 13.29 33.27
CA GLU A 614 -46.42 12.07 33.54
C GLU A 614 -47.18 10.78 33.34
N THR A 615 -48.45 10.73 33.71
CA THR A 615 -49.31 9.54 33.51
C THR A 615 -49.70 9.34 32.06
N GLY A 616 -49.79 10.41 31.25
CA GLY A 616 -50.01 10.35 29.82
C GLY A 616 -48.88 9.68 29.04
N PHE A 617 -47.65 10.04 29.40
CA PHE A 617 -46.43 9.43 28.81
C PHE A 617 -46.31 7.95 29.12
N LEU A 618 -46.50 7.55 30.38
CA LEU A 618 -46.44 6.14 30.81
C LEU A 618 -47.52 5.28 30.17
N SER A 619 -48.72 5.84 29.93
CA SER A 619 -49.80 5.12 29.26
C SER A 619 -49.60 4.96 27.76
N LEU A 620 -48.95 5.93 27.10
CA LEU A 620 -48.54 5.81 25.69
C LEU A 620 -47.36 4.84 25.54
N TRP A 621 -46.38 4.94 26.46
CA TRP A 621 -45.21 4.04 26.48
C TRP A 621 -45.62 2.60 26.72
N SER A 622 -46.66 2.34 27.55
CA SER A 622 -47.16 0.99 27.79
C SER A 622 -47.94 0.39 26.58
N ARG A 623 -48.39 1.21 25.64
CA ARG A 623 -49.08 0.78 24.41
C ARG A 623 -48.14 0.49 23.24
N ILE A 624 -46.87 0.87 23.35
CA ILE A 624 -45.88 0.48 22.37
C ILE A 624 -45.57 -1.01 22.60
N PRO A 625 -45.54 -1.85 21.55
CA PRO A 625 -45.17 -3.27 21.68
C PRO A 625 -43.88 -3.46 22.51
N ALA A 626 -43.84 -4.45 23.38
CA ALA A 626 -42.72 -4.65 24.28
C ALA A 626 -41.37 -4.74 23.56
N ASP A 627 -41.37 -5.43 22.43
CA ASP A 627 -40.21 -5.63 21.57
C ASP A 627 -39.67 -4.30 20.98
N LEU A 628 -40.57 -3.37 20.63
CA LEU A 628 -40.21 -2.06 20.12
C LEU A 628 -39.68 -1.15 21.25
N ARG A 629 -40.25 -1.24 22.47
CA ARG A 629 -39.71 -0.52 23.65
C ARG A 629 -38.31 -1.01 24.02
N ASP A 630 -38.12 -2.32 24.05
CA ASP A 630 -36.82 -2.92 24.32
C ASP A 630 -35.80 -2.61 23.22
N TRP A 631 -36.25 -2.52 21.98
CA TRP A 631 -35.44 -2.09 20.87
C TRP A 631 -35.03 -0.60 20.99
N ILE A 632 -35.97 0.31 21.26
CA ILE A 632 -35.70 1.75 21.49
C ILE A 632 -34.71 1.91 22.65
N MET A 633 -34.89 1.22 23.78
CA MET A 633 -33.98 1.29 24.89
C MET A 633 -32.58 0.72 24.58
N ARG A 634 -32.51 -0.34 23.80
CA ARG A 634 -31.20 -0.89 23.31
C ARG A 634 -30.49 0.07 22.38
N VAL A 635 -31.23 0.67 21.44
CA VAL A 635 -30.69 1.69 20.53
C VAL A 635 -30.22 2.90 21.28
N GLU A 636 -31.02 3.43 22.20
CA GLU A 636 -30.68 4.60 23.03
C GLU A 636 -29.45 4.33 23.90
N LYS A 637 -29.37 3.19 24.59
CA LYS A 637 -28.23 2.77 25.38
C LYS A 637 -26.97 2.58 24.52
N HIS A 638 -27.12 2.02 23.34
CA HIS A 638 -26.00 1.87 22.39
C HIS A 638 -25.56 3.21 21.85
N MET A 639 -26.48 4.08 21.50
CA MET A 639 -26.20 5.43 21.00
C MET A 639 -25.57 6.33 22.09
N GLN A 640 -26.04 6.26 23.34
CA GLN A 640 -25.41 6.96 24.46
C GLN A 640 -23.96 6.48 24.69
N SER A 641 -23.67 5.20 24.46
CA SER A 641 -22.32 4.65 24.58
C SER A 641 -21.38 5.06 23.46
N VAL A 642 -21.92 5.44 22.29
CA VAL A 642 -21.13 5.74 21.08
C VAL A 642 -21.14 7.22 20.72
N SER A 643 -22.27 7.94 20.91
CA SER A 643 -22.38 9.37 20.59
C SER A 643 -21.74 10.31 21.63
N ALA A 644 -21.51 9.83 22.85
CA ALA A 644 -20.74 10.54 23.89
C ALA A 644 -19.23 10.58 23.58
N SER A 645 -18.83 10.06 22.40
CA SER A 645 -17.43 9.95 22.08
C SER A 645 -16.76 11.25 21.66
N ARG A 646 -15.92 11.42 20.95
CA ARG A 646 -14.73 12.21 20.78
C ARG A 646 -14.89 13.74 20.74
N ARG A 647 -15.87 14.32 20.04
CA ARG A 647 -15.99 15.81 19.99
C ARG A 647 -16.24 16.44 21.36
N SER A 648 -17.00 15.77 22.21
CA SER A 648 -17.21 16.23 23.60
C SER A 648 -15.99 15.98 24.48
N LEU A 649 -15.20 14.93 24.21
CA LEU A 649 -13.96 14.64 24.94
C LEU A 649 -12.84 15.58 24.54
N ASP A 650 -12.61 15.83 23.26
CA ASP A 650 -11.60 16.76 22.77
C ASP A 650 -11.85 18.18 23.27
N TRP A 651 -13.11 18.63 23.24
CA TRP A 651 -13.49 19.93 23.78
C TRP A 651 -13.30 19.99 25.29
N PHE A 652 -13.62 18.91 26.02
CA PHE A 652 -13.39 18.81 27.44
C PHE A 652 -11.89 18.89 27.79
N TRP A 653 -11.02 18.14 27.09
CA TRP A 653 -9.58 18.16 27.31
C TRP A 653 -8.96 19.50 26.99
N LEU A 654 -9.39 20.16 25.91
CA LEU A 654 -8.98 21.51 25.56
C LEU A 654 -9.37 22.51 26.65
N GLN A 655 -10.56 22.40 27.23
CA GLN A 655 -10.99 23.23 28.35
C GLN A 655 -10.14 22.96 29.62
N GLN A 656 -9.91 21.69 29.97
CA GLN A 656 -9.08 21.36 31.12
C GLN A 656 -7.66 21.89 30.95
N TRP A 657 -7.07 21.69 29.77
CA TRP A 657 -5.75 22.23 29.44
C TRP A 657 -5.70 23.76 29.49
N HIS A 658 -6.73 24.41 28.98
CA HIS A 658 -6.85 25.87 29.07
C HIS A 658 -6.94 26.38 30.52
N HIS A 659 -7.65 25.68 31.39
CA HIS A 659 -7.70 26.00 32.80
C HIS A 659 -6.35 25.78 33.50
N LEU A 660 -5.67 24.69 33.25
CA LEU A 660 -4.33 24.39 33.76
C LEU A 660 -3.32 25.46 33.33
N ARG A 661 -3.27 25.77 32.03
CA ARG A 661 -2.33 26.74 31.45
C ARG A 661 -2.52 28.16 31.97
N ARG A 662 -3.74 28.54 32.41
CA ARG A 662 -4.06 29.83 33.01
C ARG A 662 -4.00 29.81 34.53
N GLY A 663 -3.48 28.77 35.15
CA GLY A 663 -3.38 28.66 36.60
C GLY A 663 -4.73 28.53 37.33
N ARG A 664 -5.81 28.21 36.61
CA ARG A 664 -7.17 28.10 37.18
C ARG A 664 -7.44 26.66 37.63
N PHE A 665 -6.61 26.13 38.54
CA PHE A 665 -6.64 24.74 39.00
C PHE A 665 -7.98 24.34 39.65
N TRP A 666 -8.71 25.28 40.28
CA TRP A 666 -10.02 25.05 40.91
C TRP A 666 -11.15 24.76 39.90
N ARG A 667 -10.93 25.03 38.60
CA ARG A 667 -11.88 24.73 37.54
C ARG A 667 -11.62 23.38 36.88
N VAL A 668 -10.53 22.72 37.23
CA VAL A 668 -10.22 21.36 36.76
C VAL A 668 -11.12 20.39 37.52
N ARG A 669 -11.76 19.49 36.79
CA ARG A 669 -12.68 18.46 37.33
C ARG A 669 -12.02 17.08 37.29
N PRO A 670 -11.25 16.69 38.31
CA PRO A 670 -10.43 15.48 38.27
C PRO A 670 -11.26 14.20 38.10
N ALA A 671 -12.38 14.05 38.79
CA ALA A 671 -13.24 12.87 38.65
C ALA A 671 -13.83 12.73 37.25
N LYS A 672 -14.25 13.85 36.65
CA LYS A 672 -14.75 13.84 35.25
C LYS A 672 -13.62 13.63 34.24
N ALA A 673 -12.42 14.15 34.54
CA ALA A 673 -11.22 13.90 33.76
C ALA A 673 -10.85 12.42 33.76
N THR A 674 -10.87 11.76 34.91
CA THR A 674 -10.59 10.31 35.04
C THR A 674 -11.63 9.49 34.29
N ALA A 675 -12.93 9.80 34.42
CA ALA A 675 -13.99 9.11 33.72
C ALA A 675 -13.86 9.25 32.18
N ASN A 676 -13.51 10.45 31.69
CA ASN A 676 -13.30 10.70 30.27
C ASN A 676 -12.02 10.00 29.76
N LEU A 677 -10.92 10.01 30.53
CA LEU A 677 -9.70 9.26 30.20
C LEU A 677 -9.99 7.76 30.08
N THR A 678 -10.77 7.19 30.99
CA THR A 678 -11.17 5.78 30.92
C THR A 678 -11.97 5.49 29.64
N ARG A 679 -12.90 6.39 29.28
CA ARG A 679 -13.66 6.25 28.02
C ARG A 679 -12.77 6.35 26.79
N ASP A 680 -11.84 7.31 26.78
CA ASP A 680 -10.89 7.51 25.69
C ASP A 680 -10.00 6.27 25.50
N LEU A 681 -9.45 5.75 26.60
CA LEU A 681 -8.67 4.51 26.60
C LEU A 681 -9.48 3.29 26.09
N VAL A 682 -10.76 3.17 26.48
CA VAL A 682 -11.62 2.09 25.99
C VAL A 682 -11.88 2.22 24.50
N LEU A 683 -12.08 3.44 23.97
CA LEU A 683 -12.26 3.68 22.54
C LEU A 683 -10.99 3.36 21.75
N THR A 684 -9.86 3.87 22.21
CA THR A 684 -8.55 3.58 21.60
C THR A 684 -8.22 2.10 21.66
N PHE A 685 -8.52 1.42 22.76
CA PHE A 685 -8.37 -0.04 22.86
C PHE A 685 -9.28 -0.78 21.87
N ARG A 686 -10.53 -0.38 21.72
CA ARG A 686 -11.46 -0.96 20.72
C ARG A 686 -10.96 -0.74 19.29
N PHE A 687 -10.45 0.44 18.99
CA PHE A 687 -9.85 0.72 17.69
C PHE A 687 -8.60 -0.12 17.45
N ALA A 688 -7.67 -0.16 18.40
CA ALA A 688 -6.46 -0.99 18.32
C ALA A 688 -6.80 -2.47 18.17
N TRP A 689 -7.80 -2.96 18.91
CA TRP A 689 -8.30 -4.33 18.77
C TRP A 689 -8.93 -4.57 17.40
N ALA A 690 -9.74 -3.64 16.89
CA ALA A 690 -10.35 -3.72 15.56
C ALA A 690 -9.29 -3.68 14.47
N LEU A 691 -8.24 -2.87 14.61
CA LEU A 691 -7.11 -2.81 13.70
C LEU A 691 -6.33 -4.13 13.65
N LEU A 692 -6.02 -4.70 14.81
CA LEU A 692 -5.31 -5.98 14.94
C LEU A 692 -6.16 -7.16 14.44
N SER A 693 -7.43 -7.22 14.82
CA SER A 693 -8.36 -8.29 14.41
C SER A 693 -8.83 -8.13 12.96
N GLY A 694 -8.92 -6.90 12.45
CA GLY A 694 -9.26 -6.59 11.07
C GLY A 694 -8.16 -6.98 10.10
N SER A 695 -6.89 -6.77 10.48
CA SER A 695 -5.74 -7.26 9.72
C SER A 695 -5.67 -8.79 9.65
N GLY A 696 -6.18 -9.49 10.68
CA GLY A 696 -6.33 -10.96 10.65
C GLY A 696 -7.57 -11.46 9.91
N ARG A 697 -8.62 -10.64 9.77
CA ARG A 697 -9.89 -11.03 9.10
C ARG A 697 -9.88 -10.88 7.59
N THR A 698 -8.97 -10.11 7.01
CA THR A 698 -8.67 -10.19 5.57
C THR A 698 -8.15 -11.59 5.19
N ALA A 699 -7.62 -12.33 6.17
CA ALA A 699 -7.21 -13.74 6.04
C ALA A 699 -8.33 -14.74 6.37
N MET A 700 -9.43 -14.30 6.98
CA MET A 700 -10.51 -15.16 7.52
C MET A 700 -11.90 -14.77 7.01
N ASN A 701 -12.04 -14.35 5.75
CA ASN A 701 -13.34 -14.45 5.10
C ASN A 701 -13.56 -15.93 4.68
N ARG A 702 -13.86 -16.71 5.70
CA ARG A 702 -14.55 -18.00 5.56
C ARG A 702 -16.03 -17.77 5.32
#